data_f73e1ba53959e9274a8c5cdc719e2c05
#
_entry.id   f73e1ba53959e9274a8c5cdc719e2c05
#
_cell.length_a   1.000
_cell.length_b   1.000
_cell.length_c   1.000
_cell.angle_alpha   90.00
_cell.angle_beta   90.00
_cell.angle_gamma   90.00
#
_symmetry.space_group_name_H-M   'P 1'
#
loop_
_entity.id
_entity.type
_entity.pdbx_description
1 polymer ?
#
loop_
_entity_poly.entity_id
_entity_poly.type
_entity_poly.pdbx_seq_one_letter_code
_entity_poly.pdbx_strand_id
1 'polypeptide(L)'
;MIALMKKELRSYLYSVVGALFIAANLLFMGIYFTGYNLTAGYPSVSYTMSSAVTVFLFITPLLTMGIMSQELRLKTDRLLYTSPMPVIKIVLGKYLAMLCVFLVPVLVSCIYPLILSLFGKVNYGESYMAILAYFLFGAAALSIGLFISSFTENQIIAAVLTFAALFITFLMGAVKTIVSAEGNILTRVMSWFDMGKRIDNFMNGLFDIRALVYYLSICALLVFLTYENVQRKRYSVSVKNIRFSAYSISAVIVSIAVVFGLNYLVLYLPDDVMQYDLTENKLFTISGESKEYLDTLDKDVDIFYMTEEDYADEVVKHTLEEYKSYSRHIKVKYVDITKNPQFASAYTDEEVLSGDLLVVCGGRAKVINNAGLYETQMDYQTFSQNVSGYDGEGQITSAIAYVTNENATTVRFVTGHGEFSLSELSMLKSALKKANLQTEELSLLTVDSIEDTDILFIAAPTSDYTKEEAKKVSDYLKNGGKAIIATQSSETKEEFTNLYGVLKEYGISVSDGLIVEPDAGGYYGNNPMYILPKVQSSSMTGSVYDGRRYVFTPYAQAIILDEELPEGVNVEDALRTSDASYVKANMEGSETLEKTADDKEGPFDIGAFITDGDTKIALITSGMALTDDANSIVGNANTLMITDAVNAMSDGGINTPVIPVKSMSVEYITVSRAFVILYSLVFSIAVPLLILAAGIVLWARRRRR
;
A
#
# COMPACT_ATOMS: atom_id res chain seq x y z
N MET A 1 -38.97 25.67 -0.97
CA MET A 1 -37.53 25.36 -0.82
C MET A 1 -36.73 25.73 -2.06
N ILE A 2 -36.98 25.12 -3.23
CA ILE A 2 -36.19 25.35 -4.48
C ILE A 2 -36.16 26.83 -4.92
N ALA A 3 -37.29 27.55 -4.83
CA ALA A 3 -37.33 28.97 -5.16
C ALA A 3 -36.45 29.84 -4.24
N LEU A 4 -36.41 29.51 -2.92
CA LEU A 4 -35.54 30.19 -1.97
C LEU A 4 -34.06 29.84 -2.24
N MET A 5 -33.75 28.56 -2.46
CA MET A 5 -32.41 28.12 -2.85
C MET A 5 -31.92 28.86 -4.10
N LYS A 6 -32.74 28.95 -5.17
CA LYS A 6 -32.40 29.69 -6.38
C LYS A 6 -32.20 31.19 -6.11
N LYS A 7 -32.99 31.79 -5.21
CA LYS A 7 -32.83 33.20 -4.80
C LYS A 7 -31.48 33.39 -4.10
N GLU A 8 -31.16 32.56 -3.11
CA GLU A 8 -29.90 32.64 -2.38
C GLU A 8 -28.70 32.35 -3.28
N LEU A 9 -28.78 31.30 -4.12
CA LEU A 9 -27.73 30.98 -5.10
C LEU A 9 -27.47 32.14 -6.05
N ARG A 10 -28.53 32.76 -6.59
CA ARG A 10 -28.39 33.99 -7.41
C ARG A 10 -27.78 35.14 -6.60
N SER A 11 -28.13 35.28 -5.31
CA SER A 11 -27.55 36.29 -4.46
C SER A 11 -26.03 36.12 -4.32
N TYR A 12 -25.53 34.90 -4.14
CA TYR A 12 -24.10 34.59 -4.08
C TYR A 12 -23.40 34.77 -5.43
N LEU A 13 -23.95 34.22 -6.51
CA LEU A 13 -23.32 34.29 -7.86
C LEU A 13 -23.26 35.74 -8.39
N TYR A 14 -24.19 36.60 -7.98
CA TYR A 14 -24.18 38.04 -8.33
C TYR A 14 -23.56 38.93 -7.23
N SER A 15 -22.88 38.35 -6.23
CA SER A 15 -22.17 39.06 -5.18
C SER A 15 -20.65 38.94 -5.35
N VAL A 16 -19.93 39.95 -4.89
CA VAL A 16 -18.45 39.91 -4.84
C VAL A 16 -17.99 38.79 -3.88
N VAL A 17 -18.74 38.52 -2.80
CA VAL A 17 -18.39 37.49 -1.79
C VAL A 17 -18.40 36.10 -2.38
N GLY A 18 -19.44 35.75 -3.14
CA GLY A 18 -19.51 34.43 -3.79
C GLY A 18 -18.44 34.25 -4.87
N ALA A 19 -18.19 35.26 -5.69
CA ALA A 19 -17.12 35.24 -6.67
C ALA A 19 -15.73 35.12 -6.02
N LEU A 20 -15.50 35.86 -4.92
CA LEU A 20 -14.27 35.81 -4.14
C LEU A 20 -14.05 34.43 -3.52
N PHE A 21 -15.10 33.83 -2.96
CA PHE A 21 -15.05 32.46 -2.40
C PHE A 21 -14.62 31.45 -3.46
N ILE A 22 -15.26 31.44 -4.64
CA ILE A 22 -14.94 30.49 -5.71
C ILE A 22 -13.52 30.77 -6.24
N ALA A 23 -13.19 32.03 -6.48
CA ALA A 23 -11.88 32.42 -7.03
C ALA A 23 -10.74 32.07 -6.06
N ALA A 24 -10.90 32.32 -4.76
CA ALA A 24 -9.90 31.98 -3.75
C ALA A 24 -9.69 30.47 -3.66
N ASN A 25 -10.77 29.66 -3.63
CA ASN A 25 -10.63 28.20 -3.65
C ASN A 25 -9.86 27.71 -4.89
N LEU A 26 -10.24 28.17 -6.08
CA LEU A 26 -9.58 27.76 -7.33
C LEU A 26 -8.13 28.24 -7.41
N LEU A 27 -7.83 29.44 -6.91
CA LEU A 27 -6.47 29.95 -6.84
C LEU A 27 -5.55 29.03 -6.04
N PHE A 28 -5.94 28.69 -4.80
CA PHE A 28 -5.11 27.85 -3.95
C PHE A 28 -5.07 26.40 -4.45
N MET A 29 -6.19 25.84 -4.89
CA MET A 29 -6.19 24.53 -5.54
C MET A 29 -5.26 24.49 -6.77
N GLY A 30 -5.29 25.53 -7.60
CA GLY A 30 -4.41 25.65 -8.76
C GLY A 30 -2.94 25.75 -8.39
N ILE A 31 -2.60 26.50 -7.33
CA ILE A 31 -1.22 26.61 -6.81
C ILE A 31 -0.74 25.24 -6.32
N TYR A 32 -1.53 24.54 -5.50
CA TYR A 32 -1.15 23.22 -5.00
C TYR A 32 -1.09 22.17 -6.12
N PHE A 33 -2.04 22.19 -7.06
CA PHE A 33 -2.00 21.33 -8.24
C PHE A 33 -0.74 21.56 -9.08
N THR A 34 -0.36 22.81 -9.27
CA THR A 34 0.91 23.15 -9.94
C THR A 34 2.12 22.61 -9.19
N GLY A 35 2.17 22.82 -7.87
CA GLY A 35 3.31 22.41 -7.04
C GLY A 35 3.46 20.90 -6.96
N TYR A 36 2.42 20.21 -6.50
CA TYR A 36 2.50 18.78 -6.24
C TYR A 36 2.38 17.93 -7.51
N ASN A 37 1.43 18.24 -8.38
CA ASN A 37 1.14 17.37 -9.52
C ASN A 37 1.94 17.74 -10.77
N LEU A 38 1.97 18.99 -11.18
CA LEU A 38 2.61 19.37 -12.43
C LEU A 38 4.14 19.52 -12.29
N THR A 39 4.63 20.00 -11.13
CA THR A 39 6.07 20.26 -10.92
C THR A 39 6.75 19.08 -10.23
N ALA A 40 6.20 18.60 -9.13
CA ALA A 40 6.75 17.44 -8.41
C ALA A 40 6.34 16.09 -9.02
N GLY A 41 5.38 16.06 -9.95
CA GLY A 41 5.02 14.87 -10.72
C GLY A 41 4.15 13.86 -9.98
N TYR A 42 3.55 14.19 -8.83
CA TYR A 42 2.66 13.25 -8.13
C TYR A 42 1.44 12.88 -8.98
N PRO A 43 1.17 11.57 -9.19
CA PRO A 43 0.09 11.10 -10.08
C PRO A 43 -1.31 11.19 -9.45
N SER A 44 -1.40 11.44 -8.13
CA SER A 44 -2.66 11.59 -7.40
C SER A 44 -2.86 13.04 -6.93
N VAL A 45 -4.12 13.51 -6.91
CA VAL A 45 -4.46 14.85 -6.40
C VAL A 45 -4.65 14.87 -4.88
N SER A 46 -4.34 13.80 -4.17
CA SER A 46 -4.52 13.66 -2.71
C SER A 46 -3.80 14.77 -1.94
N TYR A 47 -2.53 15.03 -2.23
CA TYR A 47 -1.75 16.12 -1.60
C TYR A 47 -2.35 17.50 -1.90
N THR A 48 -2.84 17.71 -3.14
CA THR A 48 -3.51 18.95 -3.53
C THR A 48 -4.79 19.17 -2.73
N MET A 49 -5.62 18.13 -2.57
CA MET A 49 -6.88 18.22 -1.82
C MET A 49 -6.63 18.36 -0.31
N SER A 50 -5.68 17.63 0.26
CA SER A 50 -5.30 17.74 1.66
C SER A 50 -4.83 19.17 2.01
N SER A 51 -3.96 19.75 1.18
CA SER A 51 -3.52 21.14 1.36
C SER A 51 -4.66 22.14 1.20
N ALA A 52 -5.60 21.88 0.27
CA ALA A 52 -6.77 22.72 0.05
C ALA A 52 -7.73 22.72 1.26
N VAL A 53 -7.84 21.60 2.01
CA VAL A 53 -8.61 21.52 3.28
C VAL A 53 -8.14 22.56 4.27
N THR A 54 -6.83 22.71 4.46
CA THR A 54 -6.26 23.70 5.40
C THR A 54 -6.64 25.13 5.01
N VAL A 55 -6.54 25.46 3.71
CA VAL A 55 -6.93 26.80 3.23
C VAL A 55 -8.43 27.03 3.32
N PHE A 56 -9.23 25.97 3.14
CA PHE A 56 -10.67 26.05 3.22
C PHE A 56 -11.18 26.53 4.59
N LEU A 57 -10.43 26.26 5.68
CA LEU A 57 -10.75 26.78 7.02
C LEU A 57 -10.85 28.31 7.04
N PHE A 58 -9.99 29.00 6.30
CA PHE A 58 -9.95 30.46 6.21
C PHE A 58 -11.01 31.02 5.24
N ILE A 59 -11.35 30.26 4.19
CA ILE A 59 -12.25 30.72 3.13
C ILE A 59 -13.72 30.49 3.50
N THR A 60 -14.03 29.42 4.27
CA THR A 60 -15.42 29.08 4.70
C THR A 60 -16.15 30.23 5.38
N PRO A 61 -15.55 30.99 6.33
CA PRO A 61 -16.22 32.11 6.97
C PRO A 61 -16.72 33.18 6.01
N LEU A 62 -16.03 33.41 4.88
CA LEU A 62 -16.45 34.39 3.87
C LEU A 62 -17.83 34.07 3.29
N LEU A 63 -18.10 32.79 3.03
CA LEU A 63 -19.38 32.37 2.45
C LEU A 63 -20.49 32.31 3.52
N THR A 64 -20.16 31.88 4.74
CA THR A 64 -21.15 31.59 5.78
C THR A 64 -21.51 32.76 6.65
N MET A 65 -20.62 33.77 6.80
CA MET A 65 -20.81 34.88 7.74
C MET A 65 -22.10 35.68 7.53
N GLY A 66 -22.55 35.81 6.28
CA GLY A 66 -23.72 36.66 5.94
C GLY A 66 -25.05 35.93 5.80
N ILE A 67 -25.04 34.59 5.71
CA ILE A 67 -26.22 33.80 5.30
C ILE A 67 -27.43 33.94 6.22
N MET A 68 -27.21 34.08 7.52
CA MET A 68 -28.24 34.32 8.54
C MET A 68 -28.05 35.67 9.23
N SER A 69 -26.82 36.04 9.57
CA SER A 69 -26.54 37.25 10.37
C SER A 69 -26.93 38.55 9.63
N GLN A 70 -26.83 38.59 8.30
CA GLN A 70 -27.25 39.75 7.53
C GLN A 70 -28.77 39.96 7.59
N GLU A 71 -29.57 38.90 7.48
CA GLU A 71 -31.01 38.98 7.58
C GLU A 71 -31.46 39.37 9.01
N LEU A 72 -30.78 38.81 10.04
CA LEU A 72 -31.00 39.19 11.42
C LEU A 72 -30.75 40.70 11.64
N ARG A 73 -29.60 41.21 11.13
CA ARG A 73 -29.25 42.64 11.22
C ARG A 73 -30.25 43.55 10.51
N LEU A 74 -30.71 43.14 9.32
CA LEU A 74 -31.66 43.92 8.51
C LEU A 74 -33.13 43.67 8.94
N LYS A 75 -33.37 42.76 9.88
CA LYS A 75 -34.72 42.33 10.36
C LYS A 75 -35.60 41.78 9.23
N THR A 76 -35.02 41.36 8.11
CA THR A 76 -35.72 40.74 6.98
C THR A 76 -36.08 39.27 7.23
N ASP A 77 -35.49 38.66 8.24
CA ASP A 77 -35.82 37.34 8.76
C ASP A 77 -37.28 37.23 9.17
N ARG A 78 -37.88 38.31 9.72
CA ARG A 78 -39.29 38.37 10.10
C ARG A 78 -40.25 38.13 8.94
N LEU A 79 -39.91 38.66 7.74
CA LEU A 79 -40.70 38.46 6.51
C LEU A 79 -40.64 37.00 6.04
N LEU A 80 -39.50 36.34 6.20
CA LEU A 80 -39.34 34.92 5.86
C LEU A 80 -40.12 34.04 6.86
N TYR A 81 -40.09 34.36 8.14
CA TYR A 81 -40.75 33.56 9.19
C TYR A 81 -42.27 33.74 9.20
N THR A 82 -42.81 34.80 8.66
CA THR A 82 -44.26 35.00 8.48
C THR A 82 -44.79 34.33 7.21
N SER A 83 -43.94 33.89 6.31
CA SER A 83 -44.35 33.16 5.12
C SER A 83 -44.92 31.77 5.47
N PRO A 84 -45.81 31.18 4.63
CA PRO A 84 -46.40 29.86 4.89
C PRO A 84 -45.37 28.70 4.73
N MET A 85 -44.10 29.01 4.60
CA MET A 85 -43.03 28.01 4.41
C MET A 85 -42.50 27.48 5.75
N PRO A 86 -42.40 26.16 5.95
CA PRO A 86 -41.78 25.60 7.14
C PRO A 86 -40.32 26.07 7.31
N VAL A 87 -39.91 26.41 8.54
CA VAL A 87 -38.56 26.93 8.85
C VAL A 87 -37.47 25.98 8.38
N ILE A 88 -37.68 24.67 8.52
CA ILE A 88 -36.68 23.66 8.03
C ILE A 88 -36.41 23.83 6.53
N LYS A 89 -37.41 24.12 5.70
CA LYS A 89 -37.22 24.36 4.26
C LYS A 89 -36.49 25.67 3.98
N ILE A 90 -36.51 26.64 4.89
CA ILE A 90 -35.73 27.88 4.81
C ILE A 90 -34.25 27.57 5.08
N VAL A 91 -33.97 26.88 6.20
CA VAL A 91 -32.60 26.52 6.59
C VAL A 91 -31.95 25.62 5.55
N LEU A 92 -32.63 24.55 5.12
CA LEU A 92 -32.18 23.67 4.06
C LEU A 92 -31.95 24.41 2.72
N GLY A 93 -32.85 25.33 2.34
CA GLY A 93 -32.68 26.09 1.11
C GLY A 93 -31.42 26.95 1.11
N LYS A 94 -31.09 27.56 2.26
CA LYS A 94 -29.86 28.36 2.45
C LYS A 94 -28.62 27.46 2.47
N TYR A 95 -28.64 26.33 3.18
CA TYR A 95 -27.54 25.38 3.21
C TYR A 95 -27.24 24.83 1.83
N LEU A 96 -28.24 24.36 1.08
CA LEU A 96 -28.09 23.86 -0.27
C LEU A 96 -27.59 24.91 -1.25
N ALA A 97 -27.97 26.19 -1.07
CA ALA A 97 -27.44 27.27 -1.91
C ALA A 97 -25.91 27.45 -1.71
N MET A 98 -25.42 27.38 -0.45
CA MET A 98 -23.98 27.43 -0.17
C MET A 98 -23.25 26.21 -0.75
N LEU A 99 -23.83 25.00 -0.59
CA LEU A 99 -23.28 23.80 -1.19
C LEU A 99 -23.18 23.89 -2.71
N CYS A 100 -24.19 24.46 -3.39
CA CYS A 100 -24.14 24.68 -4.84
C CYS A 100 -23.02 25.65 -5.24
N VAL A 101 -22.73 26.68 -4.44
CA VAL A 101 -21.59 27.58 -4.67
C VAL A 101 -20.26 26.84 -4.49
N PHE A 102 -20.15 26.04 -3.44
CA PHE A 102 -18.96 25.24 -3.16
C PHE A 102 -18.74 24.11 -4.18
N LEU A 103 -19.80 23.56 -4.74
CA LEU A 103 -19.72 22.53 -5.77
C LEU A 103 -18.96 23.01 -7.03
N VAL A 104 -18.94 24.33 -7.31
CA VAL A 104 -18.24 24.87 -8.48
C VAL A 104 -16.73 24.56 -8.44
N PRO A 105 -15.96 24.95 -7.41
CA PRO A 105 -14.55 24.58 -7.35
C PRO A 105 -14.32 23.07 -7.26
N VAL A 106 -15.21 22.31 -6.62
CA VAL A 106 -15.11 20.84 -6.58
C VAL A 106 -15.27 20.24 -7.97
N LEU A 107 -16.21 20.70 -8.78
CA LEU A 107 -16.37 20.23 -10.17
C LEU A 107 -15.17 20.58 -11.04
N VAL A 108 -14.53 21.74 -10.82
CA VAL A 108 -13.28 22.08 -11.51
C VAL A 108 -12.15 21.15 -11.10
N SER A 109 -12.04 20.80 -9.82
CA SER A 109 -11.00 19.85 -9.37
C SER A 109 -11.16 18.45 -9.95
N CYS A 110 -12.38 18.02 -10.33
CA CYS A 110 -12.60 16.76 -11.04
C CYS A 110 -11.91 16.69 -12.41
N ILE A 111 -11.49 17.83 -12.98
CA ILE A 111 -10.75 17.88 -14.24
C ILE A 111 -9.25 17.58 -14.03
N TYR A 112 -8.71 17.79 -12.83
CA TYR A 112 -7.28 17.63 -12.55
C TYR A 112 -6.78 16.20 -12.83
N PRO A 113 -7.41 15.11 -12.37
CA PRO A 113 -6.97 13.74 -12.69
C PRO A 113 -7.00 13.46 -14.20
N LEU A 114 -7.98 14.03 -14.93
CA LEU A 114 -8.07 13.90 -16.38
C LEU A 114 -6.92 14.61 -17.12
N ILE A 115 -6.43 15.73 -16.58
CA ILE A 115 -5.26 16.42 -17.14
C ILE A 115 -4.00 15.60 -16.87
N LEU A 116 -3.84 15.07 -15.66
CA LEU A 116 -2.67 14.26 -15.28
C LEU A 116 -2.54 13.02 -16.16
N SER A 117 -3.66 12.37 -16.51
CA SER A 117 -3.66 11.18 -17.35
C SER A 117 -3.15 11.40 -18.78
N LEU A 118 -2.98 12.65 -19.22
CA LEU A 118 -2.33 12.98 -20.49
C LEU A 118 -0.80 12.83 -20.41
N PHE A 119 -0.24 12.75 -19.21
CA PHE A 119 1.21 12.76 -18.98
C PHE A 119 1.73 11.46 -18.34
N GLY A 120 0.85 10.56 -17.90
CA GLY A 120 1.22 9.29 -17.31
C GLY A 120 0.05 8.55 -16.70
N LYS A 121 0.35 7.44 -16.01
CA LYS A 121 -0.63 6.61 -15.32
C LYS A 121 -1.14 7.32 -14.06
N VAL A 122 -2.45 7.38 -13.88
CA VAL A 122 -3.11 8.06 -12.75
C VAL A 122 -4.05 7.10 -12.05
N ASN A 123 -3.96 7.00 -10.74
CA ASN A 123 -4.96 6.31 -9.95
C ASN A 123 -6.21 7.19 -9.80
N TYR A 124 -7.23 6.92 -10.62
CA TYR A 124 -8.49 7.64 -10.58
C TYR A 124 -9.26 7.40 -9.28
N GLY A 125 -9.22 6.19 -8.74
CA GLY A 125 -9.90 5.81 -7.49
C GLY A 125 -9.47 6.72 -6.34
N GLU A 126 -8.18 6.76 -6.06
CA GLU A 126 -7.58 7.59 -5.03
C GLU A 126 -7.84 9.08 -5.26
N SER A 127 -7.63 9.56 -6.50
CA SER A 127 -7.83 10.97 -6.85
C SER A 127 -9.27 11.44 -6.64
N TYR A 128 -10.28 10.68 -7.07
CA TYR A 128 -11.68 11.05 -6.87
C TYR A 128 -12.13 10.86 -5.42
N MET A 129 -11.53 9.92 -4.67
CA MET A 129 -11.77 9.81 -3.23
C MET A 129 -11.28 11.06 -2.48
N ALA A 130 -10.10 11.57 -2.80
CA ALA A 130 -9.59 12.80 -2.22
C ALA A 130 -10.50 14.01 -2.52
N ILE A 131 -11.04 14.10 -3.74
CA ILE A 131 -12.01 15.15 -4.11
C ILE A 131 -13.33 14.99 -3.33
N LEU A 132 -13.83 13.76 -3.17
CA LEU A 132 -15.01 13.48 -2.36
C LEU A 132 -14.78 13.86 -0.88
N ALA A 133 -13.62 13.52 -0.34
CA ALA A 133 -13.20 13.88 1.00
C ALA A 133 -13.22 15.41 1.21
N TYR A 134 -12.65 16.16 0.27
CA TYR A 134 -12.69 17.61 0.29
C TYR A 134 -14.14 18.16 0.26
N PHE A 135 -15.01 17.56 -0.55
CA PHE A 135 -16.43 17.92 -0.60
C PHE A 135 -17.15 17.64 0.72
N LEU A 136 -16.95 16.47 1.33
CA LEU A 136 -17.58 16.09 2.59
C LEU A 136 -17.14 17.00 3.75
N PHE A 137 -15.85 17.23 3.85
CA PHE A 137 -15.28 18.17 4.82
C PHE A 137 -15.88 19.59 4.64
N GLY A 138 -15.88 20.07 3.41
CA GLY A 138 -16.42 21.39 3.09
C GLY A 138 -17.91 21.51 3.38
N ALA A 139 -18.71 20.48 3.11
CA ALA A 139 -20.12 20.44 3.46
C ALA A 139 -20.33 20.55 4.98
N ALA A 140 -19.55 19.82 5.78
CA ALA A 140 -19.60 19.91 7.23
C ALA A 140 -19.15 21.29 7.74
N ALA A 141 -18.06 21.83 7.20
CA ALA A 141 -17.57 23.17 7.54
C ALA A 141 -18.61 24.26 7.25
N LEU A 142 -19.30 24.18 6.11
CA LEU A 142 -20.39 25.09 5.75
C LEU A 142 -21.59 24.97 6.71
N SER A 143 -21.89 23.76 7.20
CA SER A 143 -22.97 23.56 8.18
C SER A 143 -22.61 24.17 9.55
N ILE A 144 -21.35 24.09 9.99
CA ILE A 144 -20.83 24.76 11.18
C ILE A 144 -21.00 26.28 11.04
N GLY A 145 -20.58 26.85 9.92
CA GLY A 145 -20.68 28.27 9.67
C GLY A 145 -22.13 28.77 9.58
N LEU A 146 -23.05 27.98 8.98
CA LEU A 146 -24.47 28.25 8.97
C LEU A 146 -25.04 28.33 10.41
N PHE A 147 -24.71 27.35 11.24
CA PHE A 147 -25.15 27.28 12.62
C PHE A 147 -24.65 28.51 13.41
N ILE A 148 -23.37 28.83 13.33
CA ILE A 148 -22.78 29.98 14.03
C ILE A 148 -23.38 31.29 13.54
N SER A 149 -23.56 31.46 12.23
CA SER A 149 -24.18 32.64 11.64
C SER A 149 -25.62 32.86 12.13
N SER A 150 -26.32 31.83 12.64
CA SER A 150 -27.65 31.93 13.15
C SER A 150 -27.77 32.58 14.56
N PHE A 151 -26.64 32.68 15.30
CA PHE A 151 -26.63 33.23 16.67
C PHE A 151 -26.40 34.73 16.75
N THR A 152 -25.73 35.31 15.75
CA THR A 152 -25.25 36.71 15.81
C THR A 152 -25.79 37.55 14.65
N GLU A 153 -26.05 38.83 14.91
CA GLU A 153 -26.39 39.83 13.88
C GLU A 153 -25.13 40.42 13.22
N ASN A 154 -23.96 40.24 13.82
CA ASN A 154 -22.73 40.80 13.33
C ASN A 154 -21.96 39.74 12.46
N GLN A 155 -21.77 40.08 11.17
CA GLN A 155 -21.12 39.20 10.20
C GLN A 155 -19.66 38.94 10.55
N ILE A 156 -18.92 39.93 11.12
CA ILE A 156 -17.52 39.77 11.48
C ILE A 156 -17.39 38.81 12.67
N ILE A 157 -18.28 38.93 13.68
CA ILE A 157 -18.31 37.99 14.79
C ILE A 157 -18.65 36.57 14.30
N ALA A 158 -19.61 36.42 13.39
CA ALA A 158 -19.92 35.15 12.78
C ALA A 158 -18.71 34.53 12.07
N ALA A 159 -17.95 35.35 11.31
CA ALA A 159 -16.75 34.88 10.62
C ALA A 159 -15.66 34.40 11.59
N VAL A 160 -15.36 35.21 12.62
CA VAL A 160 -14.30 34.87 13.62
C VAL A 160 -14.69 33.61 14.40
N LEU A 161 -15.94 33.49 14.83
CA LEU A 161 -16.40 32.31 15.57
C LEU A 161 -16.41 31.05 14.67
N THR A 162 -16.78 31.19 13.40
CA THR A 162 -16.73 30.08 12.45
C THR A 162 -15.31 29.61 12.22
N PHE A 163 -14.36 30.54 12.00
CA PHE A 163 -12.96 30.22 11.88
C PHE A 163 -12.43 29.54 13.13
N ALA A 164 -12.69 30.09 14.31
CA ALA A 164 -12.24 29.52 15.58
C ALA A 164 -12.80 28.10 15.81
N ALA A 165 -14.08 27.86 15.52
CA ALA A 165 -14.69 26.54 15.63
C ALA A 165 -14.05 25.53 14.68
N LEU A 166 -13.84 25.89 13.41
CA LEU A 166 -13.20 25.04 12.42
C LEU A 166 -11.73 24.77 12.78
N PHE A 167 -11.01 25.77 13.23
CA PHE A 167 -9.62 25.66 13.62
C PHE A 167 -9.44 24.74 14.83
N ILE A 168 -10.33 24.84 15.82
CA ILE A 168 -10.33 23.94 16.98
C ILE A 168 -10.60 22.50 16.55
N THR A 169 -11.58 22.24 15.67
CA THR A 169 -11.86 20.88 15.19
C THR A 169 -10.72 20.30 14.37
N PHE A 170 -9.99 21.13 13.64
CA PHE A 170 -8.82 20.72 12.86
C PHE A 170 -7.60 20.41 13.74
N LEU A 171 -7.40 21.19 14.80
CA LEU A 171 -6.29 20.97 15.76
C LEU A 171 -6.60 19.92 16.84
N MET A 172 -7.80 19.33 16.83
CA MET A 172 -8.24 18.47 17.93
C MET A 172 -7.33 17.25 18.13
N GLY A 173 -6.78 16.69 17.04
CA GLY A 173 -5.78 15.62 17.10
C GLY A 173 -4.54 16.02 17.90
N ALA A 174 -3.96 17.19 17.61
CA ALA A 174 -2.78 17.70 18.34
C ALA A 174 -3.10 18.07 19.79
N VAL A 175 -4.28 18.64 20.04
CA VAL A 175 -4.69 19.00 21.41
C VAL A 175 -4.92 17.74 22.26
N LYS A 176 -5.48 16.67 21.66
CA LYS A 176 -5.70 15.39 22.32
C LYS A 176 -4.39 14.81 22.88
N THR A 177 -3.32 14.82 22.11
CA THR A 177 -2.00 14.28 22.52
C THR A 177 -1.40 15.09 23.70
N ILE A 178 -1.65 16.42 23.73
CA ILE A 178 -1.21 17.29 24.85
C ILE A 178 -2.00 17.00 26.13
N VAL A 179 -3.31 16.67 26.02
CA VAL A 179 -4.18 16.42 27.18
C VAL A 179 -3.87 15.09 27.85
N SER A 180 -3.67 14.03 27.07
CA SER A 180 -3.26 12.73 27.59
C SER A 180 -2.73 11.88 26.44
N ALA A 181 -1.47 11.49 26.53
CA ALA A 181 -0.88 10.52 25.61
C ALA A 181 -1.47 9.11 25.81
N GLU A 182 -1.88 8.76 27.02
CA GLU A 182 -2.41 7.42 27.37
C GLU A 182 -3.87 7.19 26.96
N GLY A 183 -4.55 8.26 26.58
CA GLY A 183 -5.99 8.20 26.29
C GLY A 183 -6.86 8.06 27.55
N ASN A 184 -7.86 8.92 27.68
CA ASN A 184 -8.87 8.87 28.74
C ASN A 184 -10.25 9.14 28.14
N ILE A 185 -11.29 9.13 28.96
CA ILE A 185 -12.66 9.42 28.51
C ILE A 185 -12.74 10.79 27.80
N LEU A 186 -11.99 11.77 28.26
CA LEU A 186 -11.95 13.10 27.68
C LEU A 186 -11.31 13.07 26.28
N THR A 187 -10.18 12.39 26.10
CA THR A 187 -9.53 12.27 24.79
C THR A 187 -10.38 11.48 23.80
N ARG A 188 -11.15 10.47 24.24
CA ARG A 188 -12.15 9.77 23.40
C ARG A 188 -13.26 10.71 22.91
N VAL A 189 -13.75 11.57 23.79
CA VAL A 189 -14.73 12.60 23.41
C VAL A 189 -14.11 13.61 22.43
N MET A 190 -12.85 14.03 22.66
CA MET A 190 -12.13 14.95 21.77
C MET A 190 -11.91 14.33 20.39
N SER A 191 -11.55 13.05 20.30
CA SER A 191 -11.37 12.32 19.03
C SER A 191 -12.64 12.30 18.18
N TRP A 192 -13.80 12.37 18.81
CA TRP A 192 -15.07 12.45 18.07
C TRP A 192 -15.23 13.76 17.30
N PHE A 193 -14.61 14.86 17.80
CA PHE A 193 -14.63 16.17 17.14
C PHE A 193 -13.44 16.38 16.19
N ASP A 194 -12.52 15.41 16.07
CA ASP A 194 -11.39 15.48 15.13
C ASP A 194 -11.90 15.19 13.71
N MET A 195 -12.20 16.28 13.00
CA MET A 195 -12.61 16.19 11.59
C MET A 195 -11.43 15.89 10.66
N GLY A 196 -10.20 16.28 11.05
CA GLY A 196 -9.01 16.08 10.23
C GLY A 196 -8.68 14.60 10.07
N LYS A 197 -8.54 13.87 11.17
CA LYS A 197 -8.17 12.44 11.13
C LYS A 197 -9.15 11.58 10.31
N ARG A 198 -10.43 11.93 10.29
CA ARG A 198 -11.46 11.16 9.54
C ARG A 198 -11.38 11.33 8.03
N ILE A 199 -10.69 12.35 7.55
CA ILE A 199 -10.49 12.58 6.11
C ILE A 199 -9.27 11.83 5.58
N ASP A 200 -8.32 11.45 6.44
CA ASP A 200 -7.05 10.85 6.06
C ASP A 200 -7.24 9.53 5.30
N ASN A 201 -8.17 8.67 5.74
CA ASN A 201 -8.50 7.44 5.04
C ASN A 201 -8.87 7.69 3.57
N PHE A 202 -9.72 8.68 3.31
CA PHE A 202 -10.11 9.03 1.94
C PHE A 202 -8.93 9.62 1.15
N MET A 203 -8.06 10.44 1.79
CA MET A 203 -6.88 11.01 1.14
C MET A 203 -5.87 9.94 0.76
N ASN A 204 -5.83 8.83 1.51
CA ASN A 204 -4.96 7.68 1.24
C ASN A 204 -5.62 6.64 0.30
N GLY A 205 -6.79 6.93 -0.28
CA GLY A 205 -7.47 6.05 -1.23
C GLY A 205 -8.34 4.97 -0.59
N LEU A 206 -8.56 5.01 0.72
CA LEU A 206 -9.45 4.09 1.43
C LEU A 206 -10.85 4.73 1.58
N PHE A 207 -11.86 4.18 0.91
CA PHE A 207 -13.25 4.62 1.07
C PHE A 207 -13.83 4.06 2.36
N ASP A 208 -14.03 4.92 3.36
CA ASP A 208 -14.56 4.56 4.68
C ASP A 208 -15.99 5.06 4.85
N ILE A 209 -16.96 4.13 4.89
CA ILE A 209 -18.38 4.43 5.08
C ILE A 209 -18.62 5.07 6.47
N ARG A 210 -17.81 4.75 7.49
CA ARG A 210 -17.92 5.34 8.82
C ARG A 210 -17.66 6.84 8.77
N ALA A 211 -16.63 7.26 8.04
CA ALA A 211 -16.33 8.68 7.84
C ALA A 211 -17.42 9.38 7.02
N LEU A 212 -17.99 8.71 6.01
CA LEU A 212 -19.14 9.24 5.26
C LEU A 212 -20.35 9.48 6.18
N VAL A 213 -20.71 8.48 7.00
CA VAL A 213 -21.83 8.59 7.97
C VAL A 213 -21.56 9.71 8.97
N TYR A 214 -20.33 9.85 9.44
CA TYR A 214 -19.91 10.91 10.34
C TYR A 214 -20.17 12.31 9.73
N TYR A 215 -19.65 12.59 8.53
CA TYR A 215 -19.83 13.90 7.89
C TYR A 215 -21.29 14.21 7.58
N LEU A 216 -22.04 13.23 7.08
CA LEU A 216 -23.46 13.41 6.77
C LEU A 216 -24.29 13.64 8.06
N SER A 217 -23.99 12.91 9.14
CA SER A 217 -24.69 13.05 10.42
C SER A 217 -24.41 14.39 11.10
N ILE A 218 -23.17 14.90 11.02
CA ILE A 218 -22.81 16.24 11.50
C ILE A 218 -23.53 17.32 10.69
N CYS A 219 -23.55 17.23 9.36
CA CYS A 219 -24.31 18.16 8.52
C CYS A 219 -25.79 18.19 8.92
N ALA A 220 -26.41 17.02 9.07
CA ALA A 220 -27.80 16.90 9.47
C ALA A 220 -28.05 17.49 10.86
N LEU A 221 -27.18 17.19 11.83
CA LEU A 221 -27.27 17.72 13.20
C LEU A 221 -27.20 19.26 13.22
N LEU A 222 -26.18 19.84 12.56
CA LEU A 222 -25.98 21.29 12.58
C LEU A 222 -27.09 22.05 11.83
N VAL A 223 -27.60 21.50 10.74
CA VAL A 223 -28.78 22.03 10.05
C VAL A 223 -30.01 21.97 10.96
N PHE A 224 -30.20 20.86 11.69
CA PHE A 224 -31.28 20.72 12.67
C PHE A 224 -31.11 21.68 13.84
N LEU A 225 -29.91 21.83 14.39
CA LEU A 225 -29.64 22.80 15.47
C LEU A 225 -29.88 24.25 15.00
N THR A 226 -29.53 24.54 13.74
CA THR A 226 -29.85 25.85 13.13
C THR A 226 -31.36 26.06 13.05
N TYR A 227 -32.09 25.02 12.62
CA TYR A 227 -33.54 25.05 12.59
C TYR A 227 -34.14 25.32 13.99
N GLU A 228 -33.72 24.63 15.02
CA GLU A 228 -34.17 24.82 16.38
C GLU A 228 -33.85 26.23 16.93
N ASN A 229 -32.65 26.75 16.63
CA ASN A 229 -32.25 28.09 17.01
C ASN A 229 -33.15 29.17 16.35
N VAL A 230 -33.47 29.02 15.07
CA VAL A 230 -34.38 29.91 14.34
C VAL A 230 -35.81 29.77 14.86
N GLN A 231 -36.25 28.54 15.13
CA GLN A 231 -37.60 28.27 15.67
C GLN A 231 -37.81 28.93 17.03
N ARG A 232 -36.79 28.90 17.91
CA ARG A 232 -36.85 29.59 19.21
C ARG A 232 -37.04 31.09 19.08
N LYS A 233 -36.50 31.73 18.08
CA LYS A 233 -36.65 33.18 17.83
C LYS A 233 -38.08 33.56 17.37
N ARG A 234 -38.89 32.61 16.88
CA ARG A 234 -40.30 32.83 16.49
C ARG A 234 -41.22 32.95 17.68
N TYR A 235 -40.91 32.34 18.81
CA TYR A 235 -41.80 32.30 19.96
C TYR A 235 -41.31 33.28 21.04
N SER A 236 -42.24 34.13 21.53
CA SER A 236 -41.92 35.00 22.65
C SER A 236 -41.69 34.17 23.93
N VAL A 237 -40.74 34.57 24.74
CA VAL A 237 -40.49 33.97 26.06
C VAL A 237 -41.66 34.32 26.96
N SER A 238 -42.58 33.39 27.20
CA SER A 238 -43.67 33.52 28.15
C SER A 238 -43.87 32.23 28.94
N VAL A 239 -44.41 32.30 30.14
CA VAL A 239 -44.70 31.16 31.02
C VAL A 239 -45.59 30.10 30.34
N LYS A 240 -46.46 30.52 29.40
CA LYS A 240 -47.30 29.63 28.59
C LYS A 240 -46.51 28.81 27.58
N ASN A 241 -45.26 29.21 27.23
CA ASN A 241 -44.41 28.56 26.22
C ASN A 241 -43.36 27.61 26.82
N ILE A 242 -43.40 27.34 28.15
CA ILE A 242 -42.46 26.43 28.81
C ILE A 242 -42.45 25.02 28.17
N ARG A 243 -43.62 24.52 27.77
CA ARG A 243 -43.75 23.22 27.09
C ARG A 243 -43.03 23.20 25.74
N PHE A 244 -43.09 24.29 24.97
CA PHE A 244 -42.35 24.40 23.71
C PHE A 244 -40.83 24.47 23.91
N SER A 245 -40.39 25.18 24.96
CA SER A 245 -38.95 25.22 25.30
C SER A 245 -38.44 23.85 25.78
N ALA A 246 -39.22 23.13 26.58
CA ALA A 246 -38.91 21.78 27.03
C ALA A 246 -38.84 20.80 25.85
N TYR A 247 -39.82 20.87 24.92
CA TYR A 247 -39.83 20.07 23.71
C TYR A 247 -38.60 20.33 22.82
N SER A 248 -38.27 21.61 22.57
CA SER A 248 -37.09 21.98 21.78
C SER A 248 -35.76 21.51 22.42
N ILE A 249 -35.64 21.64 23.76
CA ILE A 249 -34.45 21.13 24.47
C ILE A 249 -34.40 19.61 24.37
N SER A 250 -35.53 18.91 24.58
CA SER A 250 -35.56 17.44 24.42
C SER A 250 -35.22 17.00 23.02
N ALA A 251 -35.73 17.69 21.98
CA ALA A 251 -35.43 17.39 20.58
C ALA A 251 -33.94 17.57 20.26
N VAL A 252 -33.28 18.61 20.83
CA VAL A 252 -31.82 18.81 20.69
C VAL A 252 -31.06 17.68 21.37
N ILE A 253 -31.43 17.32 22.62
CA ILE A 253 -30.75 16.22 23.34
C ILE A 253 -30.91 14.89 22.58
N VAL A 254 -32.15 14.59 22.12
CA VAL A 254 -32.41 13.38 21.35
C VAL A 254 -31.65 13.37 20.03
N SER A 255 -31.59 14.49 19.30
CA SER A 255 -30.85 14.55 18.03
C SER A 255 -29.34 14.33 18.22
N ILE A 256 -28.76 14.90 19.28
CA ILE A 256 -27.35 14.65 19.65
C ILE A 256 -27.17 13.17 20.00
N ALA A 257 -28.05 12.60 20.85
CA ALA A 257 -27.96 11.19 21.23
C ALA A 257 -28.10 10.24 20.02
N VAL A 258 -29.00 10.58 19.08
CA VAL A 258 -29.16 9.79 17.83
C VAL A 258 -27.90 9.83 16.98
N VAL A 259 -27.29 11.02 16.80
CA VAL A 259 -26.05 11.15 16.00
C VAL A 259 -24.89 10.42 16.67
N PHE A 260 -24.72 10.55 17.98
CA PHE A 260 -23.71 9.79 18.71
C PHE A 260 -23.98 8.28 18.64
N GLY A 261 -25.21 7.84 18.87
CA GLY A 261 -25.61 6.45 18.78
C GLY A 261 -25.40 5.84 17.39
N LEU A 262 -25.75 6.58 16.33
CA LEU A 262 -25.54 6.15 14.94
C LEU A 262 -24.05 5.96 14.64
N ASN A 263 -23.22 6.94 14.96
CA ASN A 263 -21.79 6.85 14.75
C ASN A 263 -21.14 5.76 15.62
N TYR A 264 -21.63 5.54 16.83
CA TYR A 264 -21.16 4.46 17.70
C TYR A 264 -21.53 3.09 17.13
N LEU A 265 -22.76 2.91 16.64
CA LEU A 265 -23.20 1.65 16.02
C LEU A 265 -22.36 1.27 14.80
N VAL A 266 -22.02 2.25 13.96
CA VAL A 266 -21.25 2.02 12.74
C VAL A 266 -19.80 1.60 13.05
N LEU A 267 -19.24 1.93 14.22
CA LEU A 267 -17.93 1.48 14.67
C LEU A 267 -17.84 -0.04 14.93
N TYR A 268 -18.98 -0.69 15.22
CA TYR A 268 -19.01 -2.14 15.48
C TYR A 268 -19.30 -2.98 14.24
N LEU A 269 -19.51 -2.34 13.09
CA LEU A 269 -19.69 -3.09 11.86
C LEU A 269 -18.32 -3.55 11.33
N PRO A 270 -18.24 -4.76 10.73
CA PRO A 270 -16.98 -5.30 10.21
C PRO A 270 -16.32 -4.40 9.16
N ASP A 271 -14.98 -4.39 9.14
CA ASP A 271 -14.19 -3.52 8.27
C ASP A 271 -14.34 -3.86 6.80
N ASP A 272 -14.44 -5.14 6.46
CA ASP A 272 -14.69 -5.66 5.10
C ASP A 272 -15.95 -5.12 4.43
N VAL A 273 -16.97 -4.75 5.23
CA VAL A 273 -18.21 -4.11 4.74
C VAL A 273 -18.11 -2.58 4.74
N MET A 274 -17.28 -2.01 5.63
CA MET A 274 -17.23 -0.58 5.88
C MET A 274 -16.11 0.14 5.13
N GLN A 275 -15.09 -0.58 4.70
CA GLN A 275 -13.92 -0.01 4.05
C GLN A 275 -13.67 -0.66 2.70
N TYR A 276 -13.38 0.14 1.68
CA TYR A 276 -13.05 -0.31 0.33
C TYR A 276 -11.72 0.32 -0.10
N ASP A 277 -10.73 -0.53 -0.30
CA ASP A 277 -9.42 -0.12 -0.77
C ASP A 277 -9.43 0.15 -2.28
N LEU A 278 -9.22 1.41 -2.64
CA LEU A 278 -9.13 1.90 -4.01
C LEU A 278 -7.70 2.26 -4.41
N THR A 279 -6.71 1.95 -3.56
CA THR A 279 -5.30 2.08 -3.90
C THR A 279 -4.94 1.13 -5.04
N GLU A 280 -3.95 1.48 -5.85
CA GLU A 280 -3.52 0.67 -6.99
C GLU A 280 -2.98 -0.69 -6.54
N ASN A 281 -2.21 -0.71 -5.46
CA ASN A 281 -1.49 -1.88 -4.96
C ASN A 281 -2.19 -2.56 -3.78
N LYS A 282 -3.45 -2.22 -3.49
CA LYS A 282 -4.24 -2.81 -2.40
C LYS A 282 -3.50 -2.80 -1.05
N LEU A 283 -2.96 -1.63 -0.68
CA LEU A 283 -2.14 -1.47 0.53
C LEU A 283 -2.88 -1.83 1.83
N PHE A 284 -4.19 -1.60 1.86
CA PHE A 284 -5.04 -1.76 3.05
C PHE A 284 -5.88 -3.05 3.06
N THR A 285 -5.66 -3.97 2.12
CA THR A 285 -6.43 -5.23 2.03
C THR A 285 -5.46 -6.40 1.97
N ILE A 286 -5.64 -7.43 2.79
CA ILE A 286 -4.81 -8.63 2.73
C ILE A 286 -5.11 -9.46 1.48
N SER A 287 -4.08 -10.12 0.95
CA SER A 287 -4.12 -10.93 -0.27
C SER A 287 -4.99 -12.18 -0.13
N GLY A 288 -5.28 -12.82 -1.27
CA GLY A 288 -5.97 -14.11 -1.30
C GLY A 288 -5.17 -15.20 -0.62
N GLU A 289 -3.86 -15.19 -0.82
CA GLU A 289 -2.90 -16.14 -0.25
C GLU A 289 -2.87 -16.06 1.28
N SER A 290 -2.87 -14.84 1.85
CA SER A 290 -2.97 -14.66 3.30
C SER A 290 -4.30 -15.17 3.85
N LYS A 291 -5.41 -14.93 3.13
CA LYS A 291 -6.74 -15.40 3.53
C LYS A 291 -6.84 -16.92 3.52
N GLU A 292 -6.37 -17.55 2.45
CA GLU A 292 -6.33 -18.99 2.32
C GLU A 292 -5.51 -19.64 3.46
N TYR A 293 -4.37 -19.05 3.79
CA TYR A 293 -3.56 -19.50 4.93
C TYR A 293 -4.30 -19.34 6.26
N LEU A 294 -4.93 -18.19 6.51
CA LEU A 294 -5.69 -17.93 7.73
C LEU A 294 -6.91 -18.86 7.91
N ASP A 295 -7.49 -19.35 6.80
CA ASP A 295 -8.57 -20.33 6.84
C ASP A 295 -8.09 -21.72 7.35
N THR A 296 -6.80 -22.02 7.22
CA THR A 296 -6.19 -23.26 7.75
C THR A 296 -5.78 -23.14 9.21
N LEU A 297 -5.83 -21.95 9.79
CA LEU A 297 -5.33 -21.67 11.13
C LEU A 297 -6.26 -22.24 12.22
N ASP A 298 -5.74 -23.15 13.04
CA ASP A 298 -6.46 -23.81 14.14
C ASP A 298 -5.97 -23.41 15.55
N LYS A 299 -4.83 -22.68 15.62
CA LYS A 299 -4.20 -22.21 16.87
C LYS A 299 -4.43 -20.73 17.09
N ASP A 300 -4.62 -20.34 18.35
CA ASP A 300 -4.74 -18.92 18.72
C ASP A 300 -3.36 -18.24 18.71
N VAL A 301 -3.26 -17.09 18.01
CA VAL A 301 -2.04 -16.30 17.86
C VAL A 301 -2.28 -14.91 18.44
N ASP A 302 -1.43 -14.51 19.37
CA ASP A 302 -1.38 -13.14 19.88
C ASP A 302 -0.33 -12.33 19.11
N ILE A 303 -0.73 -11.19 18.55
CA ILE A 303 0.18 -10.23 17.90
C ILE A 303 0.23 -8.99 18.79
N PHE A 304 1.41 -8.66 19.29
CA PHE A 304 1.64 -7.48 20.09
C PHE A 304 2.36 -6.44 19.22
N TYR A 305 1.73 -5.28 19.01
CA TYR A 305 2.37 -4.16 18.36
C TYR A 305 3.00 -3.26 19.43
N MET A 306 4.33 -3.13 19.39
CA MET A 306 5.12 -2.46 20.43
C MET A 306 5.06 -0.93 20.30
N THR A 307 3.85 -0.39 20.33
CA THR A 307 3.56 1.05 20.29
C THR A 307 2.21 1.35 20.94
N GLU A 308 1.95 2.61 21.25
CA GLU A 308 0.59 3.03 21.60
C GLU A 308 -0.29 3.09 20.33
N GLU A 309 -1.57 2.76 20.45
CA GLU A 309 -2.50 2.69 19.31
C GLU A 309 -2.59 4.01 18.52
N ASP A 310 -2.47 5.15 19.23
CA ASP A 310 -2.54 6.48 18.62
C ASP A 310 -1.27 6.89 17.84
N TYR A 311 -0.15 6.21 18.08
CA TYR A 311 1.15 6.43 17.40
C TYR A 311 1.50 5.27 16.44
N ALA A 312 0.62 4.29 16.31
CA ALA A 312 0.79 3.18 15.37
C ALA A 312 0.85 3.69 13.94
N ASP A 313 1.73 3.08 13.15
CA ASP A 313 1.74 3.29 11.70
C ASP A 313 0.39 2.87 11.12
N GLU A 314 -0.25 3.74 10.33
CA GLU A 314 -1.61 3.52 9.84
C GLU A 314 -1.68 2.34 8.86
N VAL A 315 -0.65 2.07 8.05
CA VAL A 315 -0.62 0.93 7.11
C VAL A 315 -0.53 -0.38 7.88
N VAL A 316 0.40 -0.45 8.86
CA VAL A 316 0.57 -1.62 9.72
C VAL A 316 -0.69 -1.87 10.56
N LYS A 317 -1.26 -0.80 11.12
CA LYS A 317 -2.50 -0.87 11.90
C LYS A 317 -3.65 -1.47 11.08
N HIS A 318 -3.87 -0.96 9.85
CA HIS A 318 -4.89 -1.50 8.97
C HIS A 318 -4.65 -2.96 8.61
N THR A 319 -3.40 -3.33 8.31
CA THR A 319 -3.06 -4.72 8.07
C THR A 319 -3.43 -5.61 9.27
N LEU A 320 -3.08 -5.20 10.49
CA LEU A 320 -3.42 -5.96 11.71
C LEU A 320 -4.93 -6.02 11.97
N GLU A 321 -5.67 -4.96 11.67
CA GLU A 321 -7.13 -4.93 11.77
C GLU A 321 -7.78 -5.91 10.78
N GLU A 322 -7.28 -5.99 9.55
CA GLU A 322 -7.71 -6.97 8.53
C GLU A 322 -7.48 -8.41 9.01
N TYR A 323 -6.28 -8.74 9.52
CA TYR A 323 -6.00 -10.08 10.08
C TYR A 323 -6.95 -10.44 11.22
N LYS A 324 -7.14 -9.50 12.15
CA LYS A 324 -8.05 -9.68 13.29
C LYS A 324 -9.51 -9.81 12.88
N SER A 325 -9.95 -9.10 11.84
CA SER A 325 -11.33 -9.16 11.36
C SER A 325 -11.59 -10.46 10.60
N TYR A 326 -10.60 -10.93 9.85
CA TYR A 326 -10.72 -12.11 9.01
C TYR A 326 -10.67 -13.42 9.83
N SER A 327 -9.75 -13.55 10.78
CA SER A 327 -9.60 -14.76 11.58
C SER A 327 -9.87 -14.54 13.07
N ARG A 328 -10.79 -15.35 13.62
CA ARG A 328 -11.08 -15.37 15.07
C ARG A 328 -9.90 -15.82 15.93
N HIS A 329 -8.91 -16.48 15.32
CA HIS A 329 -7.72 -17.00 16.01
C HIS A 329 -6.64 -15.92 16.19
N ILE A 330 -6.77 -14.77 15.52
CA ILE A 330 -5.82 -13.66 15.63
C ILE A 330 -6.30 -12.64 16.66
N LYS A 331 -5.44 -12.34 17.62
CA LYS A 331 -5.67 -11.31 18.64
C LYS A 331 -4.57 -10.25 18.56
N VAL A 332 -4.95 -8.99 18.35
CA VAL A 332 -4.02 -7.87 18.26
C VAL A 332 -4.10 -7.04 19.53
N LYS A 333 -2.95 -6.69 20.09
CA LYS A 333 -2.80 -5.86 21.30
C LYS A 333 -1.68 -4.83 21.10
N TYR A 334 -1.92 -3.61 21.57
CA TYR A 334 -0.92 -2.54 21.55
C TYR A 334 -0.23 -2.46 22.91
N VAL A 335 1.09 -2.44 22.91
CA VAL A 335 1.91 -2.43 24.14
C VAL A 335 2.97 -1.33 24.03
N ASP A 336 2.89 -0.32 24.88
CA ASP A 336 3.94 0.67 25.02
C ASP A 336 5.17 0.06 25.73
N ILE A 337 6.21 -0.23 24.94
CA ILE A 337 7.45 -0.82 25.47
C ILE A 337 8.23 0.18 26.36
N THR A 338 8.01 1.48 26.19
CA THR A 338 8.65 2.52 27.02
C THR A 338 8.12 2.44 28.46
N LYS A 339 6.83 2.11 28.62
CA LYS A 339 6.20 1.91 29.94
C LYS A 339 6.40 0.50 30.48
N ASN A 340 6.54 -0.48 29.60
CA ASN A 340 6.67 -1.89 29.96
C ASN A 340 7.92 -2.52 29.32
N PRO A 341 9.14 -2.11 29.65
CA PRO A 341 10.37 -2.52 28.95
C PRO A 341 10.68 -4.02 29.09
N GLN A 342 10.12 -4.70 30.11
CA GLN A 342 10.33 -6.13 30.34
C GLN A 342 9.23 -7.00 29.73
N PHE A 343 8.26 -6.42 29.01
CA PHE A 343 7.14 -7.18 28.46
C PHE A 343 7.60 -8.28 27.47
N ALA A 344 8.47 -7.90 26.53
CA ALA A 344 8.95 -8.80 25.49
C ALA A 344 9.83 -9.93 26.02
N SER A 345 10.58 -9.70 27.11
CA SER A 345 11.48 -10.70 27.72
C SER A 345 10.75 -11.92 28.29
N ALA A 346 9.41 -11.83 28.44
CA ALA A 346 8.60 -13.00 28.84
C ALA A 346 8.38 -14.00 27.67
N TYR A 347 8.67 -13.60 26.45
CA TYR A 347 8.38 -14.36 25.22
C TYR A 347 9.61 -14.66 24.38
N THR A 348 10.63 -13.78 24.41
CA THR A 348 11.84 -13.89 23.56
C THR A 348 13.04 -13.26 24.24
N ASP A 349 14.24 -13.76 23.91
CA ASP A 349 15.54 -13.16 24.26
C ASP A 349 16.00 -12.14 23.20
N GLU A 350 15.31 -12.01 22.07
CA GLU A 350 15.62 -11.00 21.05
C GLU A 350 15.28 -9.60 21.56
N GLU A 351 16.10 -8.61 21.16
CA GLU A 351 15.81 -7.19 21.45
C GLU A 351 14.58 -6.73 20.66
N VAL A 352 13.61 -6.16 21.37
CA VAL A 352 12.37 -5.67 20.78
C VAL A 352 12.29 -4.15 20.99
N LEU A 353 12.13 -3.41 19.91
CA LEU A 353 12.11 -1.96 19.88
C LEU A 353 10.69 -1.40 19.70
N SER A 354 10.54 -0.10 19.91
CA SER A 354 9.27 0.59 19.62
C SER A 354 8.95 0.53 18.12
N GLY A 355 7.73 0.13 17.79
CA GLY A 355 7.28 -0.08 16.42
C GLY A 355 7.45 -1.50 15.89
N ASP A 356 8.12 -2.40 16.63
CA ASP A 356 8.23 -3.81 16.26
C ASP A 356 6.91 -4.56 16.51
N LEU A 357 6.74 -5.70 15.84
CA LEU A 357 5.66 -6.63 16.10
C LEU A 357 6.21 -7.89 16.77
N LEU A 358 5.56 -8.37 17.82
CA LEU A 358 5.85 -9.64 18.47
C LEU A 358 4.67 -10.58 18.26
N VAL A 359 4.89 -11.66 17.51
CA VAL A 359 3.89 -12.69 17.22
C VAL A 359 4.14 -13.88 18.12
N VAL A 360 3.11 -14.35 18.82
CA VAL A 360 3.23 -15.38 19.84
C VAL A 360 2.14 -16.45 19.67
N CYS A 361 2.54 -17.73 19.73
CA CYS A 361 1.62 -18.85 19.79
C CYS A 361 2.18 -19.91 20.75
N GLY A 362 1.46 -20.19 21.85
CA GLY A 362 1.94 -21.12 22.86
C GLY A 362 3.28 -20.68 23.47
N GLY A 363 4.30 -21.52 23.36
CA GLY A 363 5.66 -21.22 23.84
C GLY A 363 6.61 -20.63 22.80
N ARG A 364 6.15 -20.35 21.58
CA ARG A 364 6.98 -19.82 20.47
C ARG A 364 6.66 -18.36 20.20
N ALA A 365 7.70 -17.59 19.91
CA ALA A 365 7.59 -16.18 19.58
C ALA A 365 8.46 -15.84 18.36
N LYS A 366 8.04 -14.86 17.59
CA LYS A 366 8.79 -14.26 16.47
C LYS A 366 8.70 -12.75 16.53
N VAL A 367 9.84 -12.10 16.46
CA VAL A 367 9.93 -10.64 16.37
C VAL A 367 9.99 -10.23 14.89
N ILE A 368 9.19 -9.26 14.53
CA ILE A 368 9.25 -8.58 13.23
C ILE A 368 9.70 -7.15 13.51
N ASN A 369 10.92 -6.84 13.08
CA ASN A 369 11.45 -5.50 13.26
C ASN A 369 10.71 -4.50 12.37
N ASN A 370 10.43 -3.32 12.87
CA ASN A 370 9.76 -2.24 12.12
C ASN A 370 10.45 -1.92 10.78
N ALA A 371 11.78 -1.94 10.75
CA ALA A 371 12.54 -1.75 9.52
C ALA A 371 12.28 -2.84 8.47
N GLY A 372 11.95 -4.06 8.87
CA GLY A 372 11.61 -5.17 7.98
C GLY A 372 10.21 -5.12 7.39
N LEU A 373 9.33 -4.24 7.90
CA LEU A 373 7.99 -4.04 7.36
C LEU A 373 7.98 -3.23 6.05
N TYR A 374 9.09 -2.54 5.75
CA TYR A 374 9.22 -1.68 4.58
C TYR A 374 10.48 -2.00 3.80
N GLU A 375 10.34 -2.12 2.49
CA GLU A 375 11.48 -2.11 1.59
C GLU A 375 11.92 -0.67 1.32
N THR A 376 13.23 -0.44 1.32
CA THR A 376 13.81 0.87 1.03
C THR A 376 14.75 0.78 -0.16
N GLN A 377 14.70 1.75 -1.06
CA GLN A 377 15.61 1.88 -2.18
C GLN A 377 16.43 3.17 -2.04
N MET A 378 17.73 3.06 -2.30
CA MET A 378 18.60 4.22 -2.28
C MET A 378 18.44 5.04 -3.57
N ASP A 379 18.10 6.30 -3.43
CA ASP A 379 18.16 7.26 -4.53
C ASP A 379 19.59 7.78 -4.66
N TYR A 380 20.29 7.33 -5.68
CA TYR A 380 21.68 7.71 -5.94
C TYR A 380 21.85 9.18 -6.38
N GLN A 381 20.77 9.89 -6.71
CA GLN A 381 20.84 11.32 -7.05
C GLN A 381 20.79 12.20 -5.79
N THR A 382 19.99 11.80 -4.82
CA THR A 382 19.80 12.56 -3.57
C THR A 382 20.50 11.94 -2.37
N PHE A 383 21.08 10.73 -2.51
CA PHE A 383 21.65 9.91 -1.44
C PHE A 383 20.68 9.70 -0.26
N SER A 384 19.38 9.63 -0.56
CA SER A 384 18.33 9.37 0.42
C SER A 384 17.76 7.96 0.24
N GLN A 385 17.42 7.30 1.35
CA GLN A 385 16.64 6.06 1.32
C GLN A 385 15.16 6.42 1.22
N ASN A 386 14.50 5.95 0.17
CA ASN A 386 13.08 6.11 -0.03
C ASN A 386 12.38 4.75 0.17
N VAL A 387 11.22 4.76 0.80
CA VAL A 387 10.39 3.55 0.93
C VAL A 387 9.88 3.19 -0.46
N SER A 388 10.19 1.98 -0.91
CA SER A 388 9.81 1.44 -2.23
C SER A 388 8.67 0.42 -2.14
N GLY A 389 8.52 -0.25 -1.00
CA GLY A 389 7.50 -1.28 -0.79
C GLY A 389 7.09 -1.48 0.65
N TYR A 390 5.92 -2.09 0.83
CA TYR A 390 5.40 -2.54 2.12
C TYR A 390 5.30 -4.06 2.14
N ASP A 391 6.04 -4.68 3.05
CA ASP A 391 6.14 -6.13 3.24
C ASP A 391 5.44 -6.63 4.52
N GLY A 392 4.73 -5.76 5.21
CA GLY A 392 4.13 -6.09 6.51
C GLY A 392 3.22 -7.31 6.45
N GLU A 393 2.44 -7.47 5.38
CA GLU A 393 1.59 -8.64 5.18
C GLU A 393 2.41 -9.94 5.09
N GLY A 394 3.47 -9.95 4.27
CA GLY A 394 4.34 -11.11 4.12
C GLY A 394 5.06 -11.47 5.42
N GLN A 395 5.56 -10.47 6.14
CA GLN A 395 6.25 -10.67 7.43
C GLN A 395 5.29 -11.20 8.50
N ILE A 396 4.07 -10.66 8.60
CA ILE A 396 3.08 -11.09 9.58
C ILE A 396 2.62 -12.54 9.30
N THR A 397 2.25 -12.86 8.04
CA THR A 397 1.85 -14.22 7.67
C THR A 397 2.97 -15.22 7.93
N SER A 398 4.20 -14.85 7.55
CA SER A 398 5.39 -15.67 7.83
C SER A 398 5.61 -15.90 9.32
N ALA A 399 5.46 -14.86 10.14
CA ALA A 399 5.62 -15.00 11.59
C ALA A 399 4.52 -15.87 12.21
N ILE A 400 3.27 -15.74 11.74
CA ILE A 400 2.17 -16.63 12.17
C ILE A 400 2.50 -18.09 11.83
N ALA A 401 2.97 -18.35 10.60
CA ALA A 401 3.37 -19.68 10.17
C ALA A 401 4.52 -20.24 11.01
N TYR A 402 5.51 -19.40 11.34
CA TYR A 402 6.62 -19.81 12.21
C TYR A 402 6.17 -20.23 13.61
N VAL A 403 5.31 -19.45 14.25
CA VAL A 403 4.90 -19.74 15.63
C VAL A 403 3.91 -20.90 15.73
N THR A 404 3.19 -21.20 14.66
CA THR A 404 2.19 -22.29 14.61
C THR A 404 2.73 -23.62 14.10
N ASN A 405 3.82 -23.60 13.29
CA ASN A 405 4.47 -24.82 12.78
C ASN A 405 5.57 -25.28 13.74
N GLU A 406 5.56 -26.57 14.10
CA GLU A 406 6.51 -27.16 15.03
C GLU A 406 7.76 -27.74 14.35
N ASN A 407 7.71 -27.97 13.03
CA ASN A 407 8.79 -28.57 12.26
C ASN A 407 9.47 -27.51 11.37
N ALA A 408 10.69 -27.11 11.69
CA ALA A 408 11.48 -26.21 10.85
C ALA A 408 12.34 -27.05 9.88
N THR A 409 12.21 -26.77 8.57
CA THR A 409 13.09 -27.35 7.55
C THR A 409 14.39 -26.53 7.50
N THR A 410 15.55 -27.21 7.44
CA THR A 410 16.86 -26.56 7.33
C THR A 410 17.39 -26.68 5.91
N VAL A 411 17.84 -25.56 5.34
CA VAL A 411 18.57 -25.52 4.05
C VAL A 411 20.06 -25.44 4.34
N ARG A 412 20.81 -26.47 3.97
CA ARG A 412 22.25 -26.57 4.21
C ARG A 412 23.04 -26.18 2.97
N PHE A 413 23.73 -25.06 3.05
CA PHE A 413 24.60 -24.56 1.99
C PHE A 413 25.93 -25.25 2.04
N VAL A 414 26.28 -25.96 0.97
CA VAL A 414 27.55 -26.62 0.84
C VAL A 414 28.66 -25.59 0.69
N THR A 415 29.79 -25.83 1.34
CA THR A 415 30.96 -24.95 1.32
C THR A 415 32.25 -25.76 1.18
N GLY A 416 33.27 -25.19 0.52
CA GLY A 416 34.58 -25.78 0.40
C GLY A 416 35.14 -25.83 -1.03
N HIS A 417 34.32 -25.59 -2.05
CA HIS A 417 34.68 -25.68 -3.48
C HIS A 417 34.45 -24.35 -4.23
N GLY A 418 34.45 -23.23 -3.49
CA GLY A 418 34.26 -21.89 -4.05
C GLY A 418 32.83 -21.57 -4.41
N GLU A 419 31.87 -22.22 -3.74
CA GLU A 419 30.45 -21.90 -3.80
C GLU A 419 30.16 -20.47 -3.28
N PHE A 420 29.08 -19.85 -3.75
CA PHE A 420 28.62 -18.62 -3.16
C PHE A 420 28.25 -18.81 -1.67
N SER A 421 28.81 -17.97 -0.82
CA SER A 421 28.49 -17.97 0.62
C SER A 421 27.14 -17.36 0.91
N LEU A 422 26.55 -17.69 2.07
CA LEU A 422 25.32 -17.08 2.56
C LEU A 422 25.40 -15.54 2.72
N SER A 423 26.60 -14.99 2.86
CA SER A 423 26.81 -13.54 2.96
C SER A 423 26.76 -12.83 1.60
N GLU A 424 27.07 -13.56 0.50
CA GLU A 424 27.00 -13.05 -0.88
C GLU A 424 25.58 -13.16 -1.48
N LEU A 425 24.73 -14.01 -0.89
CA LEU A 425 23.34 -14.27 -1.30
C LEU A 425 22.35 -13.66 -0.30
N SER A 426 22.49 -12.35 0.00
CA SER A 426 21.76 -11.72 1.12
C SER A 426 20.24 -11.66 0.88
N MET A 427 19.81 -11.44 -0.37
CA MET A 427 18.38 -11.46 -0.76
C MET A 427 17.79 -12.86 -0.63
N LEU A 428 18.50 -13.90 -1.10
CA LEU A 428 18.07 -15.29 -0.96
C LEU A 428 17.99 -15.69 0.51
N LYS A 429 19.00 -15.37 1.32
CA LYS A 429 19.01 -15.63 2.77
C LYS A 429 17.82 -14.97 3.46
N SER A 430 17.52 -13.72 3.12
CA SER A 430 16.37 -13.01 3.66
C SER A 430 15.04 -13.66 3.28
N ALA A 431 14.90 -14.11 2.02
CA ALA A 431 13.70 -14.80 1.55
C ALA A 431 13.50 -16.16 2.22
N LEU A 432 14.58 -16.96 2.39
CA LEU A 432 14.52 -18.23 3.12
C LEU A 432 14.18 -18.02 4.59
N LYS A 433 14.74 -17.00 5.25
CA LYS A 433 14.38 -16.62 6.62
C LYS A 433 12.92 -16.18 6.71
N LYS A 434 12.43 -15.41 5.72
CA LYS A 434 11.03 -15.01 5.62
C LYS A 434 10.10 -16.21 5.44
N ALA A 435 10.53 -17.23 4.68
CA ALA A 435 9.83 -18.49 4.52
C ALA A 435 9.99 -19.45 5.75
N ASN A 436 10.54 -18.95 6.87
CA ASN A 436 10.76 -19.69 8.11
C ASN A 436 11.68 -20.91 8.00
N LEU A 437 12.58 -20.87 7.01
CA LEU A 437 13.63 -21.87 6.83
C LEU A 437 14.85 -21.49 7.67
N GLN A 438 15.45 -22.48 8.30
CA GLN A 438 16.77 -22.32 8.90
C GLN A 438 17.83 -22.47 7.79
N THR A 439 18.91 -21.70 7.87
CA THR A 439 20.02 -21.79 6.93
C THR A 439 21.31 -22.06 7.68
N GLU A 440 22.01 -23.11 7.30
CA GLU A 440 23.30 -23.53 7.88
C GLU A 440 24.32 -23.75 6.76
N GLU A 441 25.61 -23.59 7.08
CA GLU A 441 26.70 -23.97 6.20
C GLU A 441 27.14 -25.40 6.52
N LEU A 442 27.40 -26.19 5.46
CA LEU A 442 27.82 -27.58 5.56
C LEU A 442 29.10 -27.83 4.75
N SER A 443 30.14 -28.23 5.41
CA SER A 443 31.33 -28.76 4.71
C SER A 443 31.25 -30.29 4.59
N LEU A 444 31.21 -30.79 3.37
CA LEU A 444 31.16 -32.22 3.07
C LEU A 444 32.41 -32.99 3.55
N LEU A 445 33.51 -32.29 3.80
CA LEU A 445 34.73 -32.87 4.37
C LEU A 445 34.56 -33.27 5.85
N THR A 446 33.71 -32.55 6.59
CA THR A 446 33.61 -32.70 8.05
C THR A 446 32.52 -33.66 8.51
N VAL A 447 31.61 -34.06 7.62
CA VAL A 447 30.48 -34.95 7.93
C VAL A 447 30.72 -36.35 7.33
N ASP A 448 30.28 -37.39 8.01
CA ASP A 448 30.34 -38.77 7.47
C ASP A 448 29.19 -39.04 6.49
N SER A 449 28.01 -38.46 6.76
CA SER A 449 26.82 -38.54 5.91
C SER A 449 25.97 -37.26 6.04
N ILE A 450 25.13 -36.98 5.04
CA ILE A 450 24.14 -35.88 5.08
C ILE A 450 22.87 -36.40 5.73
N GLU A 451 22.31 -35.68 6.69
CA GLU A 451 21.07 -36.09 7.40
C GLU A 451 19.83 -35.93 6.50
N ASP A 452 18.85 -36.83 6.68
CA ASP A 452 17.70 -37.04 5.78
C ASP A 452 16.64 -35.93 5.82
N THR A 453 16.69 -34.97 6.75
CA THR A 453 15.60 -34.01 7.00
C THR A 453 15.76 -32.67 6.28
N ASP A 454 16.90 -32.47 5.62
CA ASP A 454 17.30 -31.15 5.14
C ASP A 454 17.25 -31.04 3.62
N ILE A 455 17.31 -29.79 3.16
CA ILE A 455 17.51 -29.49 1.73
C ILE A 455 18.97 -29.09 1.54
N LEU A 456 19.68 -29.81 0.69
CA LEU A 456 21.06 -29.50 0.33
C LEU A 456 21.09 -28.40 -0.71
N PHE A 457 21.88 -27.34 -0.49
CA PHE A 457 22.03 -26.26 -1.46
C PHE A 457 23.48 -26.18 -1.95
N ILE A 458 23.70 -26.52 -3.21
CA ILE A 458 24.99 -26.42 -3.91
C ILE A 458 24.97 -25.13 -4.75
N ALA A 459 25.65 -24.09 -4.28
CA ALA A 459 25.56 -22.74 -4.81
C ALA A 459 26.69 -22.44 -5.81
N ALA A 460 26.69 -23.07 -6.97
CA ALA A 460 27.59 -22.81 -8.08
C ALA A 460 29.09 -22.91 -7.71
N PRO A 461 29.60 -24.11 -7.42
CA PRO A 461 31.00 -24.33 -7.10
C PRO A 461 31.94 -23.90 -8.27
N THR A 462 33.11 -23.40 -7.92
CA THR A 462 34.18 -23.03 -8.90
C THR A 462 35.19 -24.13 -9.13
N SER A 463 35.23 -25.16 -8.28
CA SER A 463 36.07 -26.35 -8.42
C SER A 463 35.27 -27.63 -8.18
N ASP A 464 35.72 -28.77 -8.79
CA ASP A 464 34.99 -30.03 -8.66
C ASP A 464 35.13 -30.64 -7.27
N TYR A 465 34.15 -31.42 -6.89
CA TYR A 465 34.16 -32.23 -5.66
C TYR A 465 35.10 -33.40 -5.75
N THR A 466 35.61 -33.87 -4.63
CA THR A 466 36.28 -35.16 -4.58
C THR A 466 35.29 -36.30 -4.83
N LYS A 467 35.82 -37.47 -5.23
CA LYS A 467 34.98 -38.67 -5.41
C LYS A 467 34.20 -39.08 -4.14
N GLU A 468 34.80 -38.83 -2.99
CA GLU A 468 34.18 -39.15 -1.69
C GLU A 468 33.04 -38.20 -1.34
N GLU A 469 33.22 -36.91 -1.63
CA GLU A 469 32.17 -35.90 -1.42
C GLU A 469 31.00 -36.07 -2.40
N ALA A 470 31.30 -36.26 -3.69
CA ALA A 470 30.28 -36.56 -4.70
C ALA A 470 29.49 -37.83 -4.37
N LYS A 471 30.16 -38.85 -3.80
CA LYS A 471 29.50 -40.05 -3.33
C LYS A 471 28.53 -39.75 -2.15
N LYS A 472 28.91 -38.91 -1.20
CA LYS A 472 28.03 -38.52 -0.10
C LYS A 472 26.76 -37.83 -0.62
N VAL A 473 26.89 -36.95 -1.63
CA VAL A 473 25.76 -36.30 -2.31
C VAL A 473 24.90 -37.33 -3.06
N SER A 474 25.50 -38.24 -3.81
CA SER A 474 24.81 -39.32 -4.53
C SER A 474 24.07 -40.25 -3.55
N ASP A 475 24.72 -40.70 -2.47
CA ASP A 475 24.12 -41.57 -1.46
C ASP A 475 22.93 -40.86 -0.75
N TYR A 476 23.08 -39.56 -0.44
CA TYR A 476 22.01 -38.74 0.12
C TYR A 476 20.80 -38.67 -0.82
N LEU A 477 21.00 -38.34 -2.08
CA LEU A 477 19.95 -38.26 -3.09
C LEU A 477 19.25 -39.61 -3.29
N LYS A 478 19.99 -40.71 -3.43
CA LYS A 478 19.45 -42.07 -3.59
C LYS A 478 18.59 -42.52 -2.41
N ASN A 479 18.75 -41.92 -1.25
CA ASN A 479 17.94 -42.19 -0.08
C ASN A 479 16.72 -41.26 0.06
N GLY A 480 16.31 -40.60 -1.02
CA GLY A 480 15.18 -39.67 -1.01
C GLY A 480 15.55 -38.24 -0.63
N GLY A 481 16.82 -37.89 -0.69
CA GLY A 481 17.34 -36.55 -0.39
C GLY A 481 16.84 -35.49 -1.35
N LYS A 482 16.89 -34.25 -0.93
CA LYS A 482 16.37 -33.09 -1.65
C LYS A 482 17.49 -32.06 -1.87
N ALA A 483 17.71 -31.61 -3.11
CA ALA A 483 18.80 -30.70 -3.41
C ALA A 483 18.41 -29.58 -4.37
N ILE A 484 18.95 -28.39 -4.12
CA ILE A 484 19.00 -27.30 -5.10
C ILE A 484 20.45 -27.24 -5.58
N ILE A 485 20.64 -27.39 -6.87
CA ILE A 485 21.97 -27.41 -7.49
C ILE A 485 22.00 -26.28 -8.52
N ALA A 486 22.86 -25.30 -8.26
CA ALA A 486 23.22 -24.32 -9.27
C ALA A 486 24.61 -24.68 -9.83
N THR A 487 24.76 -24.60 -11.14
CA THR A 487 26.06 -24.81 -11.79
C THR A 487 26.56 -23.51 -12.42
N GLN A 488 27.88 -23.45 -12.68
CA GLN A 488 28.47 -22.37 -13.45
C GLN A 488 29.64 -22.92 -14.28
N SER A 489 29.94 -22.24 -15.38
CA SER A 489 31.10 -22.56 -16.18
C SER A 489 32.39 -22.26 -15.41
N SER A 490 33.33 -23.18 -15.41
CA SER A 490 34.62 -22.97 -14.78
C SER A 490 35.55 -22.13 -15.67
N GLU A 491 36.20 -21.12 -15.08
CA GLU A 491 37.25 -20.35 -15.77
C GLU A 491 38.55 -21.18 -15.95
N THR A 492 38.72 -22.26 -15.17
CA THR A 492 40.00 -23.01 -15.04
C THR A 492 40.08 -24.27 -15.89
N LYS A 493 39.14 -24.57 -16.78
CA LYS A 493 39.03 -25.82 -17.55
C LYS A 493 38.99 -27.12 -16.71
N GLU A 494 38.75 -27.01 -15.44
CA GLU A 494 38.49 -28.20 -14.63
C GLU A 494 37.10 -28.74 -14.99
N GLU A 495 37.07 -29.96 -15.53
CA GLU A 495 35.81 -30.66 -15.79
C GLU A 495 35.20 -31.04 -14.46
N PHE A 496 33.94 -30.62 -14.21
CA PHE A 496 33.18 -31.04 -13.02
C PHE A 496 32.75 -32.51 -13.14
N THR A 497 33.72 -33.41 -13.27
CA THR A 497 33.48 -34.82 -13.55
C THR A 497 32.74 -35.52 -12.42
N ASN A 498 33.08 -35.21 -11.17
CA ASN A 498 32.49 -35.87 -9.99
C ASN A 498 31.11 -35.33 -9.66
N LEU A 499 30.94 -33.99 -9.63
CA LEU A 499 29.62 -33.39 -9.36
C LEU A 499 28.65 -33.69 -10.50
N TYR A 500 29.05 -33.51 -11.76
CA TYR A 500 28.18 -33.80 -12.91
C TYR A 500 27.94 -35.33 -13.06
N GLY A 501 28.85 -36.17 -12.54
CA GLY A 501 28.63 -37.61 -12.39
C GLY A 501 27.39 -37.94 -11.54
N VAL A 502 27.09 -37.15 -10.51
CA VAL A 502 25.88 -37.29 -9.68
C VAL A 502 24.63 -36.97 -10.51
N LEU A 503 24.64 -35.89 -11.31
CA LEU A 503 23.52 -35.54 -12.20
C LEU A 503 23.32 -36.60 -13.30
N LYS A 504 24.41 -37.17 -13.77
CA LYS A 504 24.38 -38.23 -14.80
C LYS A 504 23.64 -39.49 -14.33
N GLU A 505 23.62 -39.79 -13.03
CA GLU A 505 22.84 -40.90 -12.48
C GLU A 505 21.33 -40.72 -12.69
N TYR A 506 20.88 -39.49 -12.87
CA TYR A 506 19.47 -39.11 -13.19
C TYR A 506 19.27 -38.86 -14.70
N GLY A 507 20.25 -39.22 -15.56
CA GLY A 507 20.16 -39.03 -17.03
C GLY A 507 20.35 -37.58 -17.48
N ILE A 508 21.04 -36.75 -16.65
CA ILE A 508 21.24 -35.32 -16.91
C ILE A 508 22.70 -35.00 -17.08
N SER A 509 23.01 -34.27 -18.13
CA SER A 509 24.36 -33.71 -18.37
C SER A 509 24.25 -32.19 -18.52
N VAL A 510 25.32 -31.47 -18.20
CA VAL A 510 25.46 -30.03 -18.37
C VAL A 510 26.49 -29.77 -19.48
N SER A 511 26.23 -28.82 -20.37
CA SER A 511 27.15 -28.50 -21.47
C SER A 511 28.40 -27.80 -20.96
N ASP A 512 29.53 -28.07 -21.62
CA ASP A 512 30.83 -27.41 -21.32
C ASP A 512 30.85 -25.94 -21.78
N GLY A 513 30.00 -25.56 -22.74
CA GLY A 513 29.93 -24.22 -23.31
C GLY A 513 28.80 -23.40 -22.73
N LEU A 514 28.85 -22.09 -22.96
CA LEU A 514 27.80 -21.14 -22.57
C LEU A 514 26.79 -20.92 -23.69
N ILE A 515 25.56 -20.68 -23.31
CA ILE A 515 24.49 -20.36 -24.24
C ILE A 515 24.56 -18.89 -24.66
N VAL A 516 24.40 -18.68 -25.96
CA VAL A 516 24.25 -17.38 -26.60
C VAL A 516 22.81 -17.29 -27.14
N GLU A 517 22.09 -16.26 -26.75
CA GLU A 517 20.69 -15.98 -27.13
C GLU A 517 20.65 -14.81 -28.13
N PRO A 518 20.50 -15.04 -29.43
CA PRO A 518 20.52 -13.99 -30.44
C PRO A 518 19.15 -13.24 -30.57
N ASP A 519 18.05 -13.79 -30.02
CA ASP A 519 16.77 -13.14 -30.06
C ASP A 519 16.75 -11.93 -29.08
N ALA A 520 16.54 -10.74 -29.65
CA ALA A 520 16.53 -9.48 -28.90
C ALA A 520 15.50 -9.42 -27.75
N GLY A 521 14.48 -10.27 -27.79
CA GLY A 521 13.50 -10.41 -26.69
C GLY A 521 13.91 -11.42 -25.61
N GLY A 522 14.98 -12.19 -25.83
CA GLY A 522 15.44 -13.28 -24.97
C GLY A 522 16.66 -12.94 -24.11
N TYR A 523 17.16 -11.71 -24.15
CA TYR A 523 18.32 -11.31 -23.33
C TYR A 523 18.19 -9.86 -22.80
N TYR A 524 18.92 -9.58 -21.73
CA TYR A 524 18.92 -8.26 -21.07
C TYR A 524 20.08 -7.38 -21.55
N GLY A 525 19.77 -6.11 -21.82
CA GLY A 525 20.77 -5.11 -22.22
C GLY A 525 21.37 -5.40 -23.61
N ASN A 526 22.67 -5.36 -23.73
CA ASN A 526 23.38 -5.57 -24.99
C ASN A 526 24.26 -6.86 -24.96
N ASN A 527 24.02 -7.77 -24.01
CA ASN A 527 24.82 -8.99 -23.89
C ASN A 527 23.96 -10.23 -24.15
N PRO A 528 24.16 -10.94 -25.28
CA PRO A 528 23.40 -12.15 -25.62
C PRO A 528 23.55 -13.32 -24.65
N MET A 529 24.50 -13.27 -23.72
CA MET A 529 24.66 -14.26 -22.64
C MET A 529 23.91 -13.90 -21.36
N TYR A 530 23.23 -12.74 -21.32
CA TYR A 530 22.38 -12.31 -20.24
C TYR A 530 20.93 -12.75 -20.50
N ILE A 531 20.69 -14.05 -20.36
CA ILE A 531 19.49 -14.70 -20.87
C ILE A 531 18.26 -14.37 -20.00
N LEU A 532 17.15 -14.05 -20.68
CA LEU A 532 15.82 -13.96 -20.13
C LEU A 532 14.98 -15.13 -20.70
N PRO A 533 15.02 -16.30 -20.06
CA PRO A 533 14.38 -17.50 -20.60
C PRO A 533 12.86 -17.41 -20.55
N LYS A 534 12.21 -18.23 -21.37
CA LYS A 534 10.78 -18.49 -21.23
C LYS A 534 10.56 -19.35 -19.99
N VAL A 535 9.76 -18.84 -19.05
CA VAL A 535 9.35 -19.59 -17.87
C VAL A 535 8.29 -20.61 -18.29
N GLN A 536 8.48 -21.87 -17.91
CA GLN A 536 7.55 -22.98 -18.13
C GLN A 536 6.79 -23.29 -16.84
N SER A 537 5.67 -24.00 -16.94
CA SER A 537 4.93 -24.48 -15.76
C SER A 537 5.66 -25.66 -15.14
N SER A 538 6.19 -25.46 -13.95
CA SER A 538 6.96 -26.45 -13.20
C SER A 538 6.73 -26.24 -11.70
N SER A 539 7.05 -27.27 -10.92
CA SER A 539 6.99 -27.23 -9.46
C SER A 539 7.87 -26.12 -8.84
N MET A 540 8.90 -25.63 -9.55
CA MET A 540 9.76 -24.54 -9.08
C MET A 540 9.44 -23.16 -9.67
N THR A 541 8.36 -23.00 -10.44
CA THR A 541 8.04 -21.75 -11.14
C THR A 541 6.66 -21.18 -10.82
N GLY A 542 5.95 -21.72 -9.82
CA GLY A 542 4.59 -21.36 -9.51
C GLY A 542 4.35 -19.84 -9.35
N SER A 543 5.25 -19.16 -8.64
CA SER A 543 5.17 -17.71 -8.38
C SER A 543 5.65 -16.83 -9.53
N VAL A 544 6.28 -17.39 -10.56
CA VAL A 544 6.88 -16.63 -11.68
C VAL A 544 6.28 -16.97 -13.03
N TYR A 545 5.46 -18.02 -13.14
CA TYR A 545 4.85 -18.51 -14.39
C TYR A 545 3.71 -17.63 -14.93
N ASP A 546 3.36 -16.55 -14.29
CA ASP A 546 2.23 -15.68 -14.65
C ASP A 546 2.41 -14.85 -15.94
N GLY A 547 3.58 -14.94 -16.59
CA GLY A 547 3.95 -14.20 -17.80
C GLY A 547 4.19 -12.71 -17.58
N ARG A 548 4.22 -12.25 -16.34
CA ARG A 548 4.44 -10.85 -15.95
C ARG A 548 5.85 -10.62 -15.41
N ARG A 549 6.52 -11.69 -14.99
CA ARG A 549 7.85 -11.65 -14.39
C ARG A 549 8.85 -12.31 -15.30
N TYR A 550 10.03 -11.72 -15.35
CA TYR A 550 11.18 -12.29 -16.03
C TYR A 550 12.08 -12.98 -15.00
N VAL A 551 12.67 -14.11 -15.38
CA VAL A 551 13.79 -14.73 -14.68
C VAL A 551 15.05 -14.34 -15.42
N PHE A 552 16.15 -14.08 -14.71
CA PHE A 552 17.42 -13.65 -15.31
C PHE A 552 18.53 -14.67 -15.01
N THR A 553 19.07 -15.27 -16.05
CA THR A 553 20.05 -16.37 -15.99
C THR A 553 21.31 -16.03 -16.80
N PRO A 554 22.18 -15.13 -16.28
CA PRO A 554 23.43 -14.78 -16.97
C PRO A 554 24.38 -15.97 -17.05
N TYR A 555 25.04 -16.11 -18.16
CA TYR A 555 26.07 -17.14 -18.40
C TYR A 555 25.59 -18.57 -18.15
N ALA A 556 24.40 -18.90 -18.59
CA ALA A 556 23.80 -20.22 -18.43
C ALA A 556 24.44 -21.26 -19.34
N GLN A 557 24.49 -22.50 -18.87
CA GLN A 557 24.86 -23.70 -19.59
C GLN A 557 23.59 -24.46 -20.04
N ALA A 558 23.69 -25.33 -21.03
CA ALA A 558 22.54 -26.12 -21.47
C ALA A 558 22.41 -27.42 -20.65
N ILE A 559 21.19 -27.75 -20.27
CA ILE A 559 20.81 -29.06 -19.75
C ILE A 559 20.62 -29.99 -20.95
N ILE A 560 21.27 -31.14 -20.90
CA ILE A 560 21.21 -32.19 -21.92
C ILE A 560 20.67 -33.46 -21.27
N LEU A 561 19.48 -33.89 -21.69
CA LEU A 561 18.87 -35.12 -21.22
C LEU A 561 19.35 -36.31 -22.04
N ASP A 562 19.53 -37.47 -21.41
CA ASP A 562 19.75 -38.71 -22.09
C ASP A 562 18.52 -39.09 -22.93
N GLU A 563 18.71 -39.82 -24.07
CA GLU A 563 17.59 -40.23 -24.93
C GLU A 563 16.56 -41.10 -24.19
N GLU A 564 16.99 -41.90 -23.23
CA GLU A 564 16.15 -42.67 -22.30
C GLU A 564 16.56 -42.33 -20.89
N LEU A 565 15.62 -41.71 -20.11
CA LEU A 565 15.84 -41.42 -18.71
C LEU A 565 15.80 -42.72 -17.88
N PRO A 566 16.51 -42.79 -16.75
CA PRO A 566 16.39 -43.90 -15.83
C PRO A 566 14.95 -44.13 -15.36
N GLU A 567 14.61 -45.40 -15.06
CA GLU A 567 13.25 -45.77 -14.59
C GLU A 567 12.94 -45.06 -13.29
N GLY A 568 11.79 -44.34 -13.25
CA GLY A 568 11.34 -43.55 -12.10
C GLY A 568 11.70 -42.06 -12.17
N VAL A 569 12.65 -41.65 -12.97
CA VAL A 569 13.04 -40.24 -13.13
C VAL A 569 12.05 -39.50 -14.00
N ASN A 570 11.52 -38.40 -13.47
CA ASN A 570 10.71 -37.44 -14.20
C ASN A 570 11.38 -36.06 -14.17
N VAL A 571 11.39 -35.35 -15.30
CA VAL A 571 11.99 -34.03 -15.44
C VAL A 571 10.92 -33.04 -15.91
N GLU A 572 10.72 -31.98 -15.15
CA GLU A 572 9.87 -30.84 -15.50
C GLU A 572 10.75 -29.70 -16.00
N ASP A 573 10.53 -29.24 -17.23
CA ASP A 573 11.21 -28.06 -17.77
C ASP A 573 10.72 -26.83 -17.03
N ALA A 574 11.64 -26.03 -16.47
CA ALA A 574 11.31 -24.83 -15.74
C ALA A 574 11.66 -23.55 -16.52
N LEU A 575 12.83 -23.53 -17.14
CA LEU A 575 13.35 -22.37 -17.87
C LEU A 575 13.90 -22.84 -19.23
N ARG A 576 13.46 -22.21 -20.32
CA ARG A 576 13.83 -22.60 -21.67
C ARG A 576 14.24 -21.42 -22.54
N THR A 577 15.31 -21.58 -23.33
CA THR A 577 15.79 -20.57 -24.27
C THR A 577 14.95 -20.53 -25.56
N SER A 578 15.23 -19.58 -26.45
CA SER A 578 14.60 -19.54 -27.77
C SER A 578 15.16 -20.61 -28.73
N ASP A 579 14.40 -20.89 -29.80
CA ASP A 579 14.84 -21.82 -30.87
C ASP A 579 16.09 -21.31 -31.61
N ALA A 580 16.39 -20.01 -31.53
CA ALA A 580 17.55 -19.40 -32.18
C ALA A 580 18.82 -19.49 -31.33
N SER A 581 18.72 -19.87 -30.06
CA SER A 581 19.86 -19.99 -29.15
C SER A 581 20.86 -21.06 -29.61
N TYR A 582 22.11 -20.94 -29.19
CA TYR A 582 23.15 -21.95 -29.45
C TYR A 582 24.17 -22.01 -28.32
N VAL A 583 24.78 -23.17 -28.11
CA VAL A 583 25.87 -23.36 -27.16
C VAL A 583 27.20 -23.08 -27.84
N LYS A 584 27.93 -22.09 -27.34
CA LYS A 584 29.27 -21.76 -27.81
C LYS A 584 30.28 -22.67 -27.14
N ALA A 585 30.80 -23.64 -27.92
CA ALA A 585 31.68 -24.70 -27.41
C ALA A 585 33.09 -24.22 -27.04
N ASN A 586 33.57 -23.10 -27.60
CA ASN A 586 34.95 -22.62 -27.40
C ASN A 586 34.94 -21.11 -27.18
N MET A 587 34.97 -20.68 -25.92
CA MET A 587 35.05 -19.25 -25.54
C MET A 587 36.51 -18.73 -25.57
N GLU A 588 37.52 -19.61 -25.45
CA GLU A 588 38.91 -19.22 -25.52
C GLU A 588 39.35 -18.91 -26.95
N GLY A 589 39.85 -17.69 -27.18
CA GLY A 589 40.38 -17.24 -28.46
C GLY A 589 39.36 -16.83 -29.50
N SER A 590 38.04 -16.85 -29.18
CA SER A 590 36.99 -16.36 -30.05
C SER A 590 36.73 -14.87 -29.75
N GLU A 591 37.18 -13.98 -30.63
CA GLU A 591 36.91 -12.54 -30.54
C GLU A 591 35.42 -12.18 -30.81
N THR A 592 34.61 -13.15 -31.26
CA THR A 592 33.21 -12.91 -31.63
C THR A 592 32.28 -13.98 -31.05
N LEU A 593 31.06 -13.55 -30.68
CA LEU A 593 29.97 -14.44 -30.29
C LEU A 593 29.16 -14.96 -31.49
N GLU A 594 29.66 -14.81 -32.74
CA GLU A 594 28.99 -15.31 -33.92
C GLU A 594 28.92 -16.84 -33.93
N LYS A 595 27.77 -17.36 -34.34
CA LYS A 595 27.52 -18.80 -34.45
C LYS A 595 28.45 -19.45 -35.47
N THR A 596 29.04 -20.56 -35.12
CA THR A 596 29.89 -21.40 -35.98
C THR A 596 29.22 -22.74 -36.28
N ALA A 597 29.79 -23.52 -37.20
CA ALA A 597 29.22 -24.82 -37.58
C ALA A 597 29.31 -25.89 -36.47
N ASP A 598 30.21 -25.69 -35.52
CA ASP A 598 30.43 -26.62 -34.40
C ASP A 598 29.54 -26.35 -33.19
N ASP A 599 28.84 -25.20 -33.19
CA ASP A 599 27.95 -24.80 -32.10
C ASP A 599 26.62 -25.58 -32.18
N LYS A 600 26.17 -26.13 -31.06
CA LYS A 600 24.87 -26.84 -30.97
C LYS A 600 23.73 -25.87 -31.00
N GLU A 601 22.67 -26.18 -31.74
CA GLU A 601 21.45 -25.36 -31.87
C GLU A 601 20.46 -25.68 -30.76
N GLY A 602 19.74 -24.64 -30.27
CA GLY A 602 18.64 -24.73 -29.29
C GLY A 602 17.32 -25.22 -29.88
N PRO A 603 16.24 -25.14 -29.11
CA PRO A 603 16.18 -24.56 -27.76
C PRO A 603 16.81 -25.45 -26.69
N PHE A 604 17.24 -24.85 -25.58
CA PHE A 604 17.82 -25.56 -24.42
C PHE A 604 17.05 -25.29 -23.17
N ASP A 605 16.99 -26.31 -22.31
CA ASP A 605 16.57 -26.12 -20.94
C ASP A 605 17.75 -25.65 -20.08
N ILE A 606 17.54 -24.67 -19.19
CA ILE A 606 18.52 -24.06 -18.31
C ILE A 606 18.10 -24.06 -16.88
N GLY A 607 16.90 -24.54 -16.62
CA GLY A 607 16.34 -24.82 -15.31
C GLY A 607 15.37 -25.99 -15.40
N ALA A 608 15.48 -26.94 -14.48
CA ALA A 608 14.65 -28.13 -14.44
C ALA A 608 14.35 -28.58 -13.00
N PHE A 609 13.18 -29.17 -12.79
CA PHE A 609 12.80 -29.82 -11.53
C PHE A 609 12.70 -31.33 -11.78
N ILE A 610 13.52 -32.08 -11.08
CA ILE A 610 13.72 -33.53 -11.28
C ILE A 610 13.18 -34.27 -10.07
N THR A 611 12.42 -35.35 -10.31
CA THR A 611 11.89 -36.23 -9.27
C THR A 611 12.18 -37.68 -9.57
N ASP A 612 12.57 -38.44 -8.52
CA ASP A 612 12.75 -39.89 -8.55
C ASP A 612 12.30 -40.47 -7.20
N GLY A 613 11.06 -40.97 -7.13
CA GLY A 613 10.44 -41.32 -5.86
C GLY A 613 10.37 -40.12 -4.89
N ASP A 614 11.01 -40.22 -3.73
CA ASP A 614 11.07 -39.14 -2.75
C ASP A 614 12.21 -38.14 -3.03
N THR A 615 13.14 -38.48 -3.92
CA THR A 615 14.23 -37.58 -4.34
C THR A 615 13.71 -36.42 -5.16
N LYS A 616 14.13 -35.21 -4.83
CA LYS A 616 13.76 -34.00 -5.56
C LYS A 616 15.00 -33.14 -5.80
N ILE A 617 15.23 -32.73 -7.05
CA ILE A 617 16.37 -31.89 -7.41
C ILE A 617 15.88 -30.68 -8.23
N ALA A 618 16.15 -29.46 -7.78
CA ALA A 618 16.02 -28.28 -8.60
C ALA A 618 17.38 -27.91 -9.18
N LEU A 619 17.51 -27.98 -10.50
CA LEU A 619 18.74 -27.67 -11.21
C LEU A 619 18.62 -26.34 -11.92
N ILE A 620 19.59 -25.45 -11.73
CA ILE A 620 19.71 -24.16 -12.42
C ILE A 620 21.15 -24.05 -12.96
N THR A 621 21.29 -23.89 -14.26
CA THR A 621 22.61 -23.89 -14.89
C THR A 621 23.24 -22.51 -15.05
N SER A 622 22.87 -21.58 -14.14
CA SER A 622 23.41 -20.24 -14.04
C SER A 622 23.64 -19.90 -12.57
N GLY A 623 24.86 -20.00 -12.09
CA GLY A 623 25.21 -19.60 -10.72
C GLY A 623 25.00 -18.13 -10.47
N MET A 624 25.26 -17.28 -11.46
CA MET A 624 25.01 -15.83 -11.35
C MET A 624 23.55 -15.46 -11.14
N ALA A 625 22.61 -16.35 -11.50
CA ALA A 625 21.18 -16.13 -11.23
C ALA A 625 20.85 -16.04 -9.74
N LEU A 626 21.70 -16.57 -8.86
CA LEU A 626 21.52 -16.53 -7.41
C LEU A 626 21.92 -15.19 -6.79
N THR A 627 22.72 -14.37 -7.49
CA THR A 627 23.31 -13.14 -6.93
C THR A 627 22.27 -12.05 -6.69
N ASP A 628 22.52 -11.18 -5.72
CA ASP A 628 21.67 -10.04 -5.39
C ASP A 628 21.52 -9.06 -6.57
N ASP A 629 22.58 -8.89 -7.39
CA ASP A 629 22.55 -8.06 -8.59
C ASP A 629 21.57 -8.61 -9.63
N ALA A 630 21.62 -9.91 -9.91
CA ALA A 630 20.69 -10.55 -10.85
C ALA A 630 19.24 -10.46 -10.35
N ASN A 631 19.02 -10.68 -9.07
CA ASN A 631 17.69 -10.56 -8.46
C ASN A 631 17.13 -9.15 -8.56
N SER A 632 17.95 -8.13 -8.35
CA SER A 632 17.55 -6.72 -8.43
C SER A 632 17.04 -6.33 -9.82
N ILE A 633 17.64 -6.89 -10.88
CA ILE A 633 17.25 -6.65 -12.28
C ILE A 633 15.80 -7.13 -12.54
N VAL A 634 15.41 -8.26 -11.96
CA VAL A 634 14.10 -8.91 -12.21
C VAL A 634 13.12 -8.82 -11.04
N GLY A 635 13.34 -7.89 -10.13
CA GLY A 635 12.42 -7.64 -9.01
C GLY A 635 12.21 -8.88 -8.12
N ASN A 636 13.30 -9.54 -7.76
CA ASN A 636 13.34 -10.74 -6.89
C ASN A 636 12.76 -12.03 -7.49
N ALA A 637 12.47 -12.08 -8.79
CA ALA A 637 11.84 -13.25 -9.40
C ALA A 637 12.72 -14.52 -9.31
N ASN A 638 14.06 -14.39 -9.40
CA ASN A 638 14.95 -15.54 -9.22
C ASN A 638 14.87 -16.12 -7.80
N THR A 639 14.82 -15.26 -6.79
CA THR A 639 14.67 -15.69 -5.39
C THR A 639 13.30 -16.34 -5.14
N LEU A 640 12.23 -15.82 -5.75
CA LEU A 640 10.90 -16.43 -5.67
C LEU A 640 10.90 -17.84 -6.26
N MET A 641 11.54 -18.04 -7.41
CA MET A 641 11.68 -19.37 -8.04
C MET A 641 12.42 -20.37 -7.14
N ILE A 642 13.51 -19.95 -6.48
CA ILE A 642 14.22 -20.80 -5.53
C ILE A 642 13.32 -21.15 -4.33
N THR A 643 12.54 -20.18 -3.84
CA THR A 643 11.61 -20.41 -2.73
C THR A 643 10.50 -21.40 -3.14
N ASP A 644 9.99 -21.31 -4.37
CA ASP A 644 9.02 -22.28 -4.92
C ASP A 644 9.63 -23.70 -4.97
N ALA A 645 10.90 -23.82 -5.41
CA ALA A 645 11.60 -25.11 -5.41
C ALA A 645 11.71 -25.70 -4.00
N VAL A 646 12.07 -24.90 -3.00
CA VAL A 646 12.11 -25.34 -1.60
C VAL A 646 10.74 -25.77 -1.11
N ASN A 647 9.68 -25.01 -1.45
CA ASN A 647 8.32 -25.38 -1.10
C ASN A 647 7.88 -26.70 -1.72
N ALA A 648 8.23 -26.96 -2.99
CA ALA A 648 7.92 -28.20 -3.68
C ALA A 648 8.71 -29.41 -3.11
N MET A 649 9.84 -29.15 -2.48
CA MET A 649 10.67 -30.18 -1.83
C MET A 649 10.18 -30.53 -0.42
N SER A 650 9.55 -29.59 0.30
CA SER A 650 9.14 -29.78 1.69
C SER A 650 7.95 -30.73 1.77
N ASP A 651 8.08 -31.83 2.54
CA ASP A 651 6.99 -32.81 2.77
C ASP A 651 5.94 -32.21 3.74
N GLY A 652 4.78 -31.94 3.21
CA GLY A 652 3.69 -31.26 3.93
C GLY A 652 3.62 -29.77 3.64
N GLY A 653 4.45 -29.29 2.71
CA GLY A 653 4.58 -27.89 2.30
C GLY A 653 5.16 -27.02 3.43
N ILE A 654 5.99 -26.06 3.07
CA ILE A 654 6.12 -24.89 3.93
C ILE A 654 4.77 -24.21 3.79
N ASN A 655 3.86 -24.40 4.78
CA ASN A 655 2.56 -23.73 4.80
C ASN A 655 2.71 -22.21 5.02
N THR A 656 3.80 -21.64 4.54
CA THR A 656 4.04 -20.20 4.56
C THR A 656 3.81 -19.67 3.15
N PRO A 657 2.68 -19.03 2.88
CA PRO A 657 2.43 -18.47 1.55
C PRO A 657 3.49 -17.41 1.25
N VAL A 658 4.02 -17.44 0.04
CA VAL A 658 4.91 -16.39 -0.45
C VAL A 658 4.05 -15.20 -0.87
N ILE A 659 4.07 -14.16 -0.05
CA ILE A 659 3.29 -12.95 -0.28
C ILE A 659 4.20 -11.90 -0.90
N PRO A 660 3.88 -11.41 -2.09
CA PRO A 660 4.69 -10.39 -2.75
C PRO A 660 4.59 -9.05 -2.00
N VAL A 661 5.70 -8.33 -1.97
CA VAL A 661 5.78 -6.98 -1.43
C VAL A 661 4.85 -6.04 -2.20
N LYS A 662 4.05 -5.27 -1.49
CA LYS A 662 3.19 -4.26 -2.10
C LYS A 662 4.00 -3.01 -2.43
N SER A 663 4.15 -2.69 -3.70
CA SER A 663 4.90 -1.50 -4.11
C SER A 663 4.27 -0.23 -3.53
N MET A 664 5.09 0.58 -2.89
CA MET A 664 4.77 1.94 -2.44
C MET A 664 5.47 3.00 -3.32
N SER A 665 6.22 2.55 -4.32
CA SER A 665 6.87 3.46 -5.25
C SER A 665 5.83 4.24 -6.04
N VAL A 666 5.96 5.56 -6.03
CA VAL A 666 5.12 6.46 -6.81
C VAL A 666 5.72 6.58 -8.20
N GLU A 667 5.01 6.13 -9.23
CA GLU A 667 5.40 6.43 -10.61
C GLU A 667 5.15 7.92 -10.88
N TYR A 668 6.19 8.73 -10.74
CA TYR A 668 6.10 10.16 -11.00
C TYR A 668 5.82 10.44 -12.47
N ILE A 669 4.82 11.27 -12.74
CA ILE A 669 4.54 11.74 -14.10
C ILE A 669 5.51 12.85 -14.48
N THR A 670 5.95 12.83 -15.73
CA THR A 670 6.84 13.88 -16.27
C THR A 670 6.05 14.85 -17.13
N VAL A 671 5.87 16.08 -16.64
CA VAL A 671 5.19 17.15 -17.37
C VAL A 671 6.22 18.10 -17.94
N SER A 672 6.18 18.35 -19.25
CA SER A 672 7.12 19.30 -19.85
C SER A 672 6.90 20.72 -19.32
N ARG A 673 7.97 21.50 -19.19
CA ARG A 673 7.96 22.86 -18.63
C ARG A 673 6.94 23.80 -19.30
N ALA A 674 6.72 23.63 -20.61
CA ALA A 674 5.74 24.41 -21.35
C ALA A 674 4.30 24.15 -20.85
N PHE A 675 3.93 22.89 -20.62
CA PHE A 675 2.62 22.53 -20.09
C PHE A 675 2.47 22.92 -18.62
N VAL A 676 3.53 22.79 -17.80
CA VAL A 676 3.52 23.30 -16.41
C VAL A 676 3.17 24.78 -16.40
N ILE A 677 3.84 25.61 -17.20
CA ILE A 677 3.57 27.04 -17.29
C ILE A 677 2.14 27.31 -17.78
N LEU A 678 1.68 26.61 -18.83
CA LEU A 678 0.36 26.80 -19.41
C LEU A 678 -0.75 26.48 -18.39
N TYR A 679 -0.72 25.30 -17.78
CA TYR A 679 -1.75 24.89 -16.82
C TYR A 679 -1.70 25.68 -15.51
N SER A 680 -0.50 26.07 -15.03
CA SER A 680 -0.36 26.97 -13.90
C SER A 680 -1.04 28.31 -14.18
N LEU A 681 -0.77 28.90 -15.33
CA LEU A 681 -1.38 30.20 -15.74
C LEU A 681 -2.90 30.06 -15.83
N VAL A 682 -3.40 28.96 -16.39
CA VAL A 682 -4.84 28.73 -16.54
C VAL A 682 -5.51 28.57 -15.18
N PHE A 683 -5.07 27.60 -14.36
CA PHE A 683 -5.78 27.20 -13.13
C PHE A 683 -5.46 28.08 -11.93
N SER A 684 -4.23 28.58 -11.79
CA SER A 684 -3.86 29.45 -10.66
C SER A 684 -4.14 30.93 -10.92
N ILE A 685 -4.23 31.38 -12.18
CA ILE A 685 -4.38 32.80 -12.47
C ILE A 685 -5.62 33.11 -13.33
N ALA A 686 -5.71 32.56 -14.54
CA ALA A 686 -6.73 32.99 -15.51
C ALA A 686 -8.15 32.65 -15.03
N VAL A 687 -8.41 31.40 -14.63
CA VAL A 687 -9.74 30.97 -14.20
C VAL A 687 -10.20 31.72 -12.93
N PRO A 688 -9.42 31.81 -11.84
CA PRO A 688 -9.79 32.63 -10.68
C PRO A 688 -10.05 34.10 -11.00
N LEU A 689 -9.18 34.74 -11.81
CA LEU A 689 -9.36 36.14 -12.20
C LEU A 689 -10.59 36.36 -13.08
N LEU A 690 -10.87 35.47 -14.03
CA LEU A 690 -12.07 35.56 -14.87
C LEU A 690 -13.36 35.45 -14.01
N ILE A 691 -13.40 34.56 -13.04
CA ILE A 691 -14.55 34.40 -12.11
C ILE A 691 -14.70 35.66 -11.27
N LEU A 692 -13.61 36.18 -10.73
CA LEU A 692 -13.62 37.41 -9.93
C LEU A 692 -14.08 38.60 -10.75
N ALA A 693 -13.53 38.79 -11.95
CA ALA A 693 -13.91 39.87 -12.88
C ALA A 693 -15.39 39.76 -13.27
N ALA A 694 -15.88 38.57 -13.63
CA ALA A 694 -17.28 38.31 -13.92
C ALA A 694 -18.18 38.66 -12.71
N GLY A 695 -17.81 38.26 -11.49
CA GLY A 695 -18.51 38.60 -10.26
C GLY A 695 -18.59 40.12 -10.02
N ILE A 696 -17.49 40.85 -10.20
CA ILE A 696 -17.44 42.30 -10.05
C ILE A 696 -18.32 42.98 -11.10
N VAL A 697 -18.24 42.57 -12.38
CA VAL A 697 -19.07 43.14 -13.47
C VAL A 697 -20.55 42.90 -13.21
N LEU A 698 -20.95 41.70 -12.80
CA LEU A 698 -22.34 41.36 -12.48
C LEU A 698 -22.84 42.16 -11.27
N TRP A 699 -22.03 42.33 -10.23
CA TRP A 699 -22.34 43.16 -9.07
C TRP A 699 -22.50 44.62 -9.45
N ALA A 700 -21.58 45.17 -10.25
CA ALA A 700 -21.64 46.57 -10.70
C ALA A 700 -22.88 46.87 -11.58
N ARG A 701 -23.23 45.93 -12.49
CA ARG A 701 -24.47 46.03 -13.28
C ARG A 701 -25.72 45.99 -12.39
N ARG A 702 -25.75 45.17 -11.34
CA ARG A 702 -26.89 45.12 -10.41
C ARG A 702 -27.04 46.41 -9.59
N ARG A 703 -25.90 47.01 -9.19
CA ARG A 703 -25.90 48.26 -8.42
C ARG A 703 -26.38 49.47 -9.22
N ARG A 704 -26.26 49.41 -10.54
CA ARG A 704 -26.72 50.48 -11.46
C ARG A 704 -28.19 50.38 -11.86
N ARG A 705 -28.81 49.20 -11.62
CA ARG A 705 -30.28 48.98 -11.73
C ARG A 705 -30.95 49.18 -10.35
#